data_ed499ca82aa48dbb7491b6b90f0a972e
#
_entry.id   ed499ca82aa48dbb7491b6b90f0a972e
#
_cell.length_a   1.000
_cell.length_b   1.000
_cell.length_c   1.000
_cell.angle_alpha   90.00
_cell.angle_beta   90.00
_cell.angle_gamma   90.00
#
_symmetry.space_group_name_H-M   'P 1'
#
loop_
_entity.id
_entity.type
_entity.pdbx_description
1 polymer ?
#
loop_
_entity_poly.entity_id
_entity_poly.type
_entity_poly.pdbx_seq_one_letter_code
_entity_poly.pdbx_strand_id
1 'polypeptide(L)'
;ESGTEPTRMSDHNDTDDTPDADRDETATSADSESERAVTDEEAQSSPPATNSGEDTAGADEEPTIEGLLDDGDAPAEADSAIDSESDHTTEGEASVDTTDSEVALDTNDGESTPVETGDDLGSDVTVDGEASFEGDEEDILGGLDVKTTEDIEVPDRLVDQVIGQDHARDIVKKAAKQRRHVMMIGSPGTGKSMLAKAMSQLLPKEDLQDVLVYHNPDDGNEPKVRTVPAGKGEQIVDAHKEEARKRNQMRSFLMWIIIAIVIGYALFFAESLLLGILAAGIIYLAFRYGARGSDSMIPNLLVNHSSQQTAPFEDATGAHAGALLGDVRHDPFQSGGMETPSHDRVEAGAIHKANKGVLFLDEINTLDIRSQQKLMTAIQEGEFSITGQSERSSGAMVHTEPVPTDFIMVAAGNLDAMENMHPALRSRIKGYGYEVYMDDTIEDEPEMRRKYARFVAQEVEKDGRLPHFTEEAVEEVILEARRRAGRKGHLTLKLRDLGGLVRVAGDIARAEDKEFTTREDVLQAKRRSRSIEQQLADNYIERRKDYELTVSEGSVVGRVNGLAVMGEDSGIVMPVMAEVTPSQGPGQVIATGKLQEIAEEAVQNVSAIIKKFSDEDISEKDIHIQFVQSYEGVEGDSASVTVATAVISALENVPIEQNIAMTGSLSVRGDVLPVGGVTHKIEAAAKTGLDTVIIPAANEQDVMIEDEYKDQIEIVPVQHLSEVLEVALAGEPEKDSLVDRLKSITGQALERQVGHSGSPSPN
;
A
#
# COMPACT_ATOMS: atom_id res chain seq x y z
N GLU A 1 -7.37 44.69 46.96
CA GLU A 1 -6.75 45.08 48.27
C GLU A 1 -5.78 44.01 48.66
N SER A 2 -4.56 44.40 48.48
CA SER A 2 -3.40 44.45 49.35
C SER A 2 -2.92 43.07 49.85
N GLY A 3 -1.80 42.65 49.51
CA GLY A 3 -0.43 43.11 49.72
C GLY A 3 0.17 42.10 50.67
N THR A 4 1.28 41.60 50.57
CA THR A 4 2.65 41.98 50.49
C THR A 4 3.52 40.71 50.68
N GLU A 5 4.49 40.55 49.85
CA GLU A 5 5.81 39.98 50.16
C GLU A 5 6.47 40.72 51.34
N PRO A 6 7.62 40.36 51.92
CA PRO A 6 8.76 39.66 51.36
C PRO A 6 9.71 38.89 52.33
N THR A 7 10.79 38.35 51.76
CA THR A 7 12.21 38.37 52.17
C THR A 7 12.74 37.33 53.15
N ARG A 8 13.67 36.50 52.63
CA ARG A 8 15.15 36.50 52.68
C ARG A 8 15.85 35.93 53.94
N MET A 9 16.90 35.29 53.63
CA MET A 9 18.21 35.10 54.30
C MET A 9 18.35 33.80 55.08
N SER A 10 19.28 33.02 54.70
CA SER A 10 20.76 32.96 54.66
C SER A 10 21.30 32.15 55.80
N ASP A 11 22.16 31.34 55.45
CA ASP A 11 23.55 31.17 55.74
C ASP A 11 23.99 29.96 56.57
N HIS A 12 25.05 29.40 56.02
CA HIS A 12 26.31 28.89 56.61
C HIS A 12 26.22 27.55 57.33
N ASN A 13 27.12 26.72 57.16
CA ASN A 13 28.53 26.56 56.89
C ASN A 13 28.96 25.14 57.25
N ASP A 14 29.90 24.67 56.47
CA ASP A 14 31.18 24.07 56.80
C ASP A 14 31.19 22.72 57.53
N THR A 15 31.98 21.80 57.19
CA THR A 15 33.40 21.60 56.94
C THR A 15 33.65 20.15 56.65
N ASP A 16 34.49 19.93 55.68
CA ASP A 16 35.79 19.28 55.71
C ASP A 16 35.88 17.79 56.10
N ASP A 17 36.41 16.98 55.25
CA ASP A 17 37.78 16.53 55.29
C ASP A 17 38.06 15.51 54.16
N THR A 18 39.01 15.85 53.33
CA THR A 18 39.89 14.93 52.63
C THR A 18 41.05 14.52 53.56
N PRO A 19 41.97 13.56 53.31
CA PRO A 19 42.78 13.47 52.10
C PRO A 19 43.34 12.09 51.68
N ASP A 20 43.95 12.10 50.49
CA ASP A 20 45.25 11.55 50.07
C ASP A 20 45.43 10.03 50.08
N ALA A 21 46.14 9.48 49.24
CA ALA A 21 47.21 9.73 48.27
C ALA A 21 47.49 8.45 47.48
N ASP A 22 47.89 8.65 46.37
CA ASP A 22 49.18 8.61 45.70
C ASP A 22 49.56 7.37 44.87
N ARG A 23 49.94 7.73 43.67
CA ARG A 23 51.11 7.33 42.88
C ARG A 23 51.00 5.99 42.13
N ASP A 24 51.46 5.94 41.02
CA ASP A 24 52.27 6.62 40.01
C ASP A 24 52.54 5.65 38.87
N GLU A 25 52.56 6.26 37.73
CA GLU A 25 53.60 6.21 36.68
C GLU A 25 53.65 5.02 35.72
N THR A 26 53.53 5.41 34.54
CA THR A 26 54.44 5.51 33.36
C THR A 26 54.40 4.31 32.46
N ALA A 27 54.03 4.53 31.30
CA ALA A 27 54.69 5.04 30.10
C ALA A 27 55.41 3.99 29.25
N THR A 28 55.24 4.17 27.98
CA THR A 28 56.13 3.91 26.83
C THR A 28 56.10 2.53 26.21
N SER A 29 55.60 2.54 25.01
CA SER A 29 56.25 2.54 23.71
C SER A 29 56.75 1.25 23.15
N ALA A 30 56.35 1.07 21.93
CA ALA A 30 57.14 0.72 20.76
C ALA A 30 57.46 -0.74 20.47
N ASP A 31 57.04 -1.06 19.29
CA ASP A 31 57.78 -1.73 18.20
C ASP A 31 58.16 -3.20 18.29
N SER A 32 57.93 -3.75 17.18
CA SER A 32 58.71 -4.65 16.34
C SER A 32 58.20 -6.08 16.20
N GLU A 33 57.83 -6.34 14.99
CA GLU A 33 58.32 -7.34 14.04
C GLU A 33 58.86 -8.66 14.62
N SER A 34 58.31 -9.73 14.14
CA SER A 34 58.95 -10.75 13.29
C SER A 34 58.17 -12.06 13.37
N GLU A 35 57.74 -12.49 12.24
CA GLU A 35 58.20 -13.59 11.39
C GLU A 35 58.37 -14.96 12.05
N ARG A 36 57.77 -15.89 11.30
CA ARG A 36 58.05 -17.32 11.05
C ARG A 36 57.03 -18.26 11.64
N ALA A 37 56.33 -18.91 10.83
CA ALA A 37 56.50 -19.84 9.70
C ALA A 37 56.30 -21.30 10.15
N VAL A 38 55.50 -21.98 9.34
CA VAL A 38 55.59 -23.40 8.92
C VAL A 38 55.17 -24.43 9.96
N THR A 39 54.22 -25.27 9.69
CA THR A 39 54.04 -26.42 8.76
C THR A 39 52.62 -26.93 8.84
N ASP A 40 51.94 -27.12 7.73
CA ASP A 40 51.71 -28.35 6.95
C ASP A 40 51.13 -29.54 7.72
N GLU A 41 50.01 -29.98 7.24
CA GLU A 41 49.61 -31.29 6.71
C GLU A 41 48.13 -31.31 6.48
N GLU A 42 47.66 -31.23 5.27
CA GLU A 42 47.32 -32.26 4.28
C GLU A 42 46.48 -33.45 4.79
N ALA A 43 45.33 -33.61 4.19
CA ALA A 43 44.86 -34.73 3.37
C ALA A 43 43.35 -34.59 3.15
N GLN A 44 42.87 -34.28 2.00
CA GLN A 44 42.56 -35.06 0.78
C GLN A 44 42.01 -36.45 1.10
N SER A 45 40.74 -36.67 0.65
CA SER A 45 40.53 -37.53 -0.51
C SER A 45 39.05 -37.83 -0.75
N SER A 46 38.62 -37.62 -1.97
CA SER A 46 37.44 -38.20 -2.61
C SER A 46 37.79 -39.58 -3.22
N PRO A 47 36.86 -40.28 -3.87
CA PRO A 47 36.63 -41.70 -3.69
C PRO A 47 37.28 -42.59 -4.77
N PRO A 48 37.06 -43.89 -4.77
CA PRO A 48 36.69 -44.55 -6.01
C PRO A 48 35.61 -45.66 -5.91
N ALA A 49 35.04 -45.83 -7.07
CA ALA A 49 34.12 -46.89 -7.45
C ALA A 49 34.85 -48.24 -7.64
N THR A 50 34.08 -49.28 -7.54
CA THR A 50 33.86 -50.45 -8.41
C THR A 50 33.63 -51.74 -7.62
N ASN A 51 32.55 -52.33 -7.86
CA ASN A 51 32.21 -53.53 -8.61
C ASN A 51 31.97 -54.84 -7.84
N SER A 52 30.87 -55.42 -8.21
CA SER A 52 30.51 -56.85 -8.38
C SER A 52 29.92 -57.62 -7.19
N GLY A 53 28.72 -58.10 -7.50
CA GLY A 53 28.35 -59.46 -7.17
C GLY A 53 26.94 -59.66 -6.65
N GLU A 54 26.07 -59.90 -7.55
CA GLU A 54 24.99 -60.93 -7.56
C GLU A 54 24.04 -61.15 -6.40
N ASP A 55 22.83 -61.01 -6.78
CA ASP A 55 21.65 -61.91 -6.68
C ASP A 55 20.57 -61.61 -5.64
N THR A 56 19.39 -61.54 -6.27
CA THR A 56 18.04 -61.97 -5.92
C THR A 56 17.08 -60.96 -5.25
N ALA A 57 16.13 -60.58 -6.13
CA ALA A 57 14.68 -60.58 -5.99
C ALA A 57 13.98 -59.87 -4.87
N GLY A 58 13.12 -58.99 -5.30
CA GLY A 58 11.99 -58.50 -4.53
C GLY A 58 11.52 -57.10 -4.97
N ALA A 59 10.62 -57.10 -5.93
CA ALA A 59 9.82 -55.97 -6.38
C ALA A 59 9.04 -55.36 -5.20
N ASP A 60 8.86 -54.04 -5.24
CA ASP A 60 7.51 -53.50 -5.07
C ASP A 60 7.45 -52.03 -5.49
N GLU A 61 6.44 -51.82 -6.26
CA GLU A 61 6.02 -50.71 -7.08
C GLU A 61 5.50 -49.52 -6.28
N GLU A 62 5.66 -48.33 -6.85
CA GLU A 62 4.85 -47.15 -6.59
C GLU A 62 3.38 -47.36 -7.01
N PRO A 63 2.38 -46.79 -6.37
CA PRO A 63 1.04 -46.75 -6.94
C PRO A 63 0.73 -45.36 -7.53
N THR A 64 0.61 -45.33 -8.82
CA THR A 64 -0.21 -44.42 -9.62
C THR A 64 -1.68 -44.71 -9.42
N ILE A 65 -2.48 -43.66 -9.25
CA ILE A 65 -3.94 -43.76 -9.19
C ILE A 65 -4.50 -43.42 -10.57
N GLU A 66 -5.03 -44.46 -11.23
CA GLU A 66 -6.00 -44.32 -12.31
C GLU A 66 -7.06 -45.42 -12.18
N GLY A 67 -8.34 -44.98 -12.17
CA GLY A 67 -9.47 -45.73 -12.69
C GLY A 67 -10.10 -46.81 -11.81
N LEU A 68 -11.33 -46.59 -11.45
CA LEU A 68 -12.36 -47.63 -11.37
C LEU A 68 -13.76 -47.02 -11.40
N LEU A 69 -14.35 -47.06 -12.56
CA LEU A 69 -15.79 -47.22 -12.79
C LEU A 69 -16.04 -48.72 -12.81
N ASP A 70 -17.02 -49.25 -12.09
CA ASP A 70 -18.07 -50.08 -12.67
C ASP A 70 -19.01 -50.73 -11.60
N ASP A 71 -20.26 -50.65 -11.88
CA ASP A 71 -21.43 -51.55 -11.73
C ASP A 71 -21.80 -52.17 -10.37
N GLY A 72 -23.10 -51.98 -10.06
CA GLY A 72 -23.88 -53.09 -9.55
C GLY A 72 -24.96 -52.79 -8.51
N ASP A 73 -26.18 -52.76 -9.02
CA ASP A 73 -27.45 -53.21 -8.43
C ASP A 73 -28.26 -52.30 -7.47
N ALA A 74 -29.42 -51.94 -8.04
CA ALA A 74 -30.66 -51.57 -7.33
C ALA A 74 -31.41 -52.82 -6.81
N PRO A 75 -32.42 -52.74 -5.95
CA PRO A 75 -33.75 -52.40 -6.46
C PRO A 75 -34.71 -51.60 -5.53
N ALA A 76 -35.59 -50.92 -6.18
CA ALA A 76 -37.05 -50.91 -6.23
C ALA A 76 -37.86 -50.26 -5.09
N GLU A 77 -38.66 -49.36 -5.54
CA GLU A 77 -40.12 -49.09 -5.46
C GLU A 77 -40.62 -48.37 -4.19
N ALA A 78 -41.47 -47.36 -4.25
CA ALA A 78 -42.69 -47.07 -4.98
C ALA A 78 -43.03 -45.58 -4.85
N ASP A 79 -43.36 -44.91 -5.89
CA ASP A 79 -44.69 -44.68 -6.46
C ASP A 79 -45.54 -43.61 -5.76
N SER A 80 -45.75 -42.52 -6.40
CA SER A 80 -47.08 -42.01 -6.78
C SER A 80 -46.96 -40.70 -7.61
N ALA A 81 -47.42 -40.87 -8.81
CA ALA A 81 -47.73 -39.88 -9.81
C ALA A 81 -48.95 -39.03 -9.46
N ILE A 82 -49.10 -37.92 -10.14
CA ILE A 82 -50.28 -37.34 -10.84
C ILE A 82 -49.75 -36.04 -11.46
N ASP A 83 -49.48 -36.00 -12.73
CA ASP A 83 -50.33 -35.76 -13.93
C ASP A 83 -51.03 -34.40 -13.89
N SER A 84 -50.79 -33.63 -14.88
CA SER A 84 -51.27 -33.33 -16.16
C SER A 84 -51.47 -31.83 -16.43
N GLU A 85 -50.88 -31.43 -17.57
CA GLU A 85 -51.52 -30.74 -18.72
C GLU A 85 -52.09 -29.35 -18.55
N SER A 86 -51.59 -28.54 -19.34
CA SER A 86 -51.94 -27.96 -20.64
C SER A 86 -52.29 -26.47 -20.60
N ASP A 87 -51.55 -25.75 -21.38
CA ASP A 87 -51.99 -24.93 -22.53
C ASP A 87 -52.96 -23.76 -22.25
N HIS A 88 -52.52 -22.58 -22.55
CA HIS A 88 -53.03 -21.63 -23.54
C HIS A 88 -52.52 -20.21 -23.34
N THR A 89 -51.90 -19.75 -24.41
CA THR A 89 -51.79 -18.41 -24.93
C THR A 89 -52.83 -17.40 -24.47
N THR A 90 -52.37 -16.18 -24.13
CA THR A 90 -52.98 -14.95 -24.67
C THR A 90 -52.05 -13.73 -24.49
N GLU A 91 -51.89 -13.05 -25.59
CA GLU A 91 -51.29 -11.74 -25.75
C GLU A 91 -51.99 -10.69 -24.89
N GLY A 92 -51.21 -9.76 -24.34
CA GLY A 92 -51.72 -8.58 -23.68
C GLY A 92 -50.71 -7.46 -23.80
N GLU A 93 -50.82 -6.68 -24.86
CA GLU A 93 -50.21 -5.36 -25.02
C GLU A 93 -50.64 -4.44 -23.87
N ALA A 94 -49.67 -3.85 -23.20
CA ALA A 94 -49.89 -2.67 -22.37
C ALA A 94 -48.97 -1.56 -22.81
N SER A 95 -49.55 -0.61 -23.51
CA SER A 95 -49.05 0.68 -23.89
C SER A 95 -48.57 1.45 -22.66
N VAL A 96 -47.31 1.93 -22.70
CA VAL A 96 -46.79 2.92 -21.76
C VAL A 96 -46.98 4.29 -22.37
N ASP A 97 -47.78 5.06 -21.68
CA ASP A 97 -48.13 6.46 -21.93
C ASP A 97 -46.89 7.34 -21.64
N THR A 98 -46.42 8.03 -22.66
CA THR A 98 -45.38 9.06 -22.56
C THR A 98 -46.06 10.39 -22.31
N THR A 99 -45.91 10.93 -21.12
CA THR A 99 -46.19 12.33 -20.85
C THR A 99 -44.95 13.17 -20.98
N ASP A 100 -44.93 13.94 -22.05
CA ASP A 100 -44.05 15.08 -22.28
C ASP A 100 -44.21 16.11 -21.16
N SER A 101 -43.09 16.58 -20.63
CA SER A 101 -43.01 17.88 -19.97
C SER A 101 -41.93 18.71 -20.62
N GLU A 102 -42.36 19.54 -21.52
CA GLU A 102 -41.61 20.65 -22.09
C GLU A 102 -41.16 21.62 -20.99
N VAL A 103 -39.83 21.87 -20.94
CA VAL A 103 -39.30 23.05 -20.27
C VAL A 103 -38.85 24.02 -21.37
N ALA A 104 -39.50 25.16 -21.41
CA ALA A 104 -39.25 26.25 -22.30
C ALA A 104 -37.84 26.81 -22.22
N LEU A 105 -37.18 26.89 -23.37
CA LEU A 105 -35.96 27.68 -23.59
C LEU A 105 -36.42 29.11 -23.97
N ASP A 106 -36.02 30.04 -23.15
CA ASP A 106 -36.16 31.46 -23.37
C ASP A 106 -35.04 31.91 -24.32
N THR A 107 -35.44 32.32 -25.50
CA THR A 107 -34.58 32.91 -26.53
C THR A 107 -34.50 34.41 -26.32
N ASN A 108 -33.32 34.93 -26.11
CA ASN A 108 -33.08 36.35 -26.20
C ASN A 108 -32.19 36.66 -27.40
N ASP A 109 -32.76 37.39 -28.32
CA ASP A 109 -32.17 37.89 -29.57
C ASP A 109 -31.08 38.93 -29.28
N GLY A 110 -29.96 38.81 -29.99
CA GLY A 110 -28.89 39.79 -30.00
C GLY A 110 -28.07 39.76 -31.30
N GLU A 111 -28.58 40.55 -32.24
CA GLU A 111 -27.93 41.24 -33.38
C GLU A 111 -26.59 40.70 -33.92
N SER A 112 -26.66 40.21 -35.12
CA SER A 112 -25.58 39.92 -36.04
C SER A 112 -25.15 41.18 -36.83
N THR A 113 -23.84 41.46 -36.82
CA THR A 113 -23.21 42.32 -37.84
C THR A 113 -22.25 41.49 -38.71
N PRO A 114 -22.21 41.72 -40.03
CA PRO A 114 -21.49 40.89 -40.98
C PRO A 114 -20.01 41.24 -41.05
N VAL A 115 -19.14 40.23 -41.11
CA VAL A 115 -17.72 40.41 -41.47
C VAL A 115 -17.52 40.06 -42.93
N GLU A 116 -16.96 41.02 -43.65
CA GLU A 116 -16.61 40.97 -45.06
C GLU A 116 -15.54 39.89 -45.33
N THR A 117 -15.74 39.17 -46.41
CA THR A 117 -14.74 38.32 -47.06
C THR A 117 -13.72 39.15 -47.84
N GLY A 118 -12.47 38.93 -47.57
CA GLY A 118 -11.36 39.43 -48.41
C GLY A 118 -10.36 38.32 -48.63
N ASP A 119 -10.35 37.78 -49.83
CA ASP A 119 -9.29 36.97 -50.40
C ASP A 119 -8.00 37.77 -50.51
N ASP A 120 -6.87 37.27 -50.02
CA ASP A 120 -5.60 37.44 -50.74
C ASP A 120 -4.59 36.34 -50.35
N LEU A 121 -4.12 35.67 -51.38
CA LEU A 121 -3.06 34.69 -51.39
C LEU A 121 -1.69 35.37 -51.31
N GLY A 122 -0.87 34.98 -50.33
CA GLY A 122 0.53 35.39 -50.31
C GLY A 122 1.36 34.41 -49.47
N SER A 123 2.02 33.51 -50.18
CA SER A 123 3.08 32.64 -49.70
C SER A 123 4.22 33.45 -49.07
N ASP A 124 4.57 33.10 -47.82
CA ASP A 124 5.94 33.00 -47.30
C ASP A 124 5.85 32.54 -45.84
N VAL A 125 6.09 31.27 -45.62
CA VAL A 125 6.35 30.75 -44.28
C VAL A 125 7.85 30.59 -44.17
N THR A 126 8.50 31.60 -43.63
CA THR A 126 9.82 31.46 -43.06
C THR A 126 9.68 30.82 -41.68
N VAL A 127 10.25 29.65 -41.58
CA VAL A 127 10.47 28.97 -40.30
C VAL A 127 11.61 29.71 -39.59
N ASP A 128 11.26 30.62 -38.72
CA ASP A 128 12.12 31.12 -37.65
C ASP A 128 11.25 31.27 -36.42
N GLY A 129 11.27 30.25 -35.59
CA GLY A 129 10.63 30.20 -34.31
C GLY A 129 11.56 29.55 -33.31
N GLU A 130 12.64 30.27 -32.96
CA GLU A 130 13.24 30.10 -31.65
C GLU A 130 12.14 30.41 -30.63
N ALA A 131 11.54 29.36 -30.08
CA ALA A 131 10.71 29.45 -28.88
C ALA A 131 11.66 29.70 -27.71
N SER A 132 12.01 30.96 -27.51
CA SER A 132 12.53 31.41 -26.24
C SER A 132 11.43 31.22 -25.23
N PHE A 133 11.56 30.21 -24.37
CA PHE A 133 10.87 30.13 -23.09
C PHE A 133 11.44 31.25 -22.19
N GLU A 134 11.03 32.49 -22.42
CA GLU A 134 10.98 33.49 -21.37
C GLU A 134 9.79 33.06 -20.48
N GLY A 135 10.11 32.30 -19.43
CA GLY A 135 9.12 31.98 -18.41
C GLY A 135 8.73 33.28 -17.72
N ASP A 136 7.48 33.69 -17.85
CA ASP A 136 6.81 34.41 -16.78
C ASP A 136 7.09 33.63 -15.48
N GLU A 137 7.58 34.31 -14.44
CA GLU A 137 7.69 33.69 -13.09
C GLU A 137 6.30 33.25 -12.70
N GLU A 138 6.00 31.98 -12.96
CA GLU A 138 4.71 31.38 -12.61
C GLU A 138 4.61 31.41 -11.10
N ASP A 139 3.62 32.10 -10.56
CA ASP A 139 3.31 32.10 -9.14
C ASP A 139 2.96 30.66 -8.69
N ILE A 140 3.99 29.91 -8.28
CA ILE A 140 3.91 28.51 -7.89
C ILE A 140 3.06 28.35 -6.63
N LEU A 141 3.07 29.32 -5.72
CA LEU A 141 2.28 29.27 -4.48
C LEU A 141 0.82 29.69 -4.64
N GLY A 142 0.39 30.07 -5.85
CA GLY A 142 -1.01 30.41 -6.13
C GLY A 142 -1.51 31.65 -5.40
N GLY A 143 -0.66 32.67 -5.25
CA GLY A 143 -0.97 33.94 -4.58
C GLY A 143 -0.92 33.88 -3.06
N LEU A 144 -0.18 32.93 -2.48
CA LEU A 144 0.04 32.84 -1.04
C LEU A 144 1.28 33.68 -0.69
N ASP A 145 1.08 34.85 -0.05
CA ASP A 145 2.16 35.72 0.43
C ASP A 145 2.55 35.30 1.87
N VAL A 146 3.40 34.28 1.97
CA VAL A 146 3.94 33.75 3.23
C VAL A 146 5.44 33.55 3.08
N LYS A 147 6.20 34.00 4.06
CA LYS A 147 7.67 33.86 4.05
C LYS A 147 8.12 32.48 4.50
N THR A 148 7.37 31.88 5.39
CA THR A 148 7.69 30.56 5.94
C THR A 148 6.40 29.79 6.25
N THR A 149 6.50 28.47 6.39
CA THR A 149 5.37 27.63 6.80
C THR A 149 4.91 27.87 8.24
N GLU A 150 5.64 28.66 9.05
CA GLU A 150 5.22 29.07 10.39
C GLU A 150 3.98 29.99 10.34
N ASP A 151 3.82 30.76 9.26
CA ASP A 151 2.71 31.69 9.07
C ASP A 151 1.41 30.98 8.60
N ILE A 152 1.46 29.67 8.34
CA ILE A 152 0.33 28.89 7.77
C ILE A 152 -0.43 28.19 8.90
N GLU A 153 -1.70 28.55 9.06
CA GLU A 153 -2.58 27.92 10.06
C GLU A 153 -2.95 26.48 9.65
N VAL A 154 -2.70 25.53 10.55
CA VAL A 154 -3.06 24.11 10.39
C VAL A 154 -4.38 23.83 11.11
N PRO A 155 -5.37 23.23 10.44
CA PRO A 155 -6.64 22.89 11.08
C PRO A 155 -6.49 21.82 12.16
N ASP A 156 -7.17 21.98 13.31
CA ASP A 156 -7.15 20.99 14.40
C ASP A 156 -7.78 19.63 14.02
N ARG A 157 -8.81 19.65 13.16
CA ARG A 157 -9.54 18.43 12.80
C ARG A 157 -8.89 17.73 11.60
N LEU A 158 -8.62 16.44 11.75
CA LEU A 158 -8.02 15.63 10.68
C LEU A 158 -8.82 15.66 9.37
N VAL A 159 -10.15 15.74 9.45
CA VAL A 159 -11.01 15.78 8.25
C VAL A 159 -10.79 17.04 7.41
N ASP A 160 -10.35 18.13 8.02
CA ASP A 160 -10.09 19.41 7.36
C ASP A 160 -8.60 19.53 6.92
N GLN A 161 -7.75 18.65 7.43
CA GLN A 161 -6.35 18.48 7.01
C GLN A 161 -6.21 17.67 5.71
N VAL A 162 -7.22 16.88 5.32
CA VAL A 162 -7.18 16.07 4.10
C VAL A 162 -7.11 16.95 2.85
N ILE A 163 -6.23 16.60 1.92
CA ILE A 163 -5.97 17.35 0.70
C ILE A 163 -6.39 16.50 -0.51
N GLY A 164 -7.09 17.12 -1.45
CA GLY A 164 -7.39 16.58 -2.77
C GLY A 164 -8.36 15.40 -2.84
N GLN A 165 -8.85 14.91 -1.71
CA GLN A 165 -9.79 13.80 -1.61
C GLN A 165 -11.21 14.29 -1.25
N ASP A 166 -11.68 15.34 -1.90
CA ASP A 166 -12.92 16.02 -1.50
C ASP A 166 -14.14 15.09 -1.58
N HIS A 167 -14.23 14.24 -2.61
CA HIS A 167 -15.29 13.25 -2.75
C HIS A 167 -15.26 12.22 -1.61
N ALA A 168 -14.08 11.66 -1.32
CA ALA A 168 -13.90 10.69 -0.23
C ALA A 168 -14.21 11.31 1.14
N ARG A 169 -13.75 12.54 1.37
CA ARG A 169 -14.02 13.31 2.59
C ARG A 169 -15.53 13.52 2.82
N ASP A 170 -16.26 13.88 1.78
CA ASP A 170 -17.71 14.11 1.87
C ASP A 170 -18.48 12.81 2.12
N ILE A 171 -18.05 11.70 1.52
CA ILE A 171 -18.60 10.38 1.81
C ILE A 171 -18.33 9.98 3.25
N VAL A 172 -17.10 10.16 3.76
CA VAL A 172 -16.75 9.86 5.16
C VAL A 172 -17.61 10.67 6.12
N LYS A 173 -17.84 11.97 5.86
CA LYS A 173 -18.75 12.81 6.66
C LYS A 173 -20.19 12.28 6.65
N LYS A 174 -20.70 11.85 5.50
CA LYS A 174 -22.03 11.24 5.38
C LYS A 174 -22.10 9.88 6.09
N ALA A 175 -21.09 9.03 5.89
CA ALA A 175 -21.00 7.71 6.48
C ALA A 175 -20.94 7.79 8.02
N ALA A 176 -20.14 8.69 8.58
CA ALA A 176 -20.08 8.94 10.02
C ALA A 176 -21.46 9.33 10.58
N LYS A 177 -22.14 10.29 9.94
CA LYS A 177 -23.47 10.75 10.37
C LYS A 177 -24.54 9.64 10.30
N GLN A 178 -24.44 8.75 9.32
CA GLN A 178 -25.39 7.67 9.09
C GLN A 178 -24.99 6.35 9.71
N ARG A 179 -23.82 6.27 10.36
CA ARG A 179 -23.20 5.05 10.89
C ARG A 179 -23.13 3.94 9.84
N ARG A 180 -22.56 4.27 8.65
CA ARG A 180 -22.39 3.34 7.54
C ARG A 180 -20.94 2.93 7.39
N HIS A 181 -20.73 1.68 6.99
CA HIS A 181 -19.40 1.16 6.66
C HIS A 181 -18.84 1.84 5.41
N VAL A 182 -17.53 1.91 5.30
CA VAL A 182 -16.85 2.51 4.14
C VAL A 182 -15.76 1.55 3.66
N MET A 183 -15.65 1.42 2.34
CA MET A 183 -14.54 0.75 1.68
C MET A 183 -13.80 1.77 0.82
N MET A 184 -12.51 1.94 1.07
CA MET A 184 -11.63 2.89 0.37
C MET A 184 -10.61 2.12 -0.45
N ILE A 185 -10.64 2.28 -1.76
CA ILE A 185 -9.73 1.62 -2.69
C ILE A 185 -8.86 2.68 -3.37
N GLY A 186 -7.56 2.45 -3.45
CA GLY A 186 -6.60 3.33 -4.10
C GLY A 186 -5.17 3.03 -3.71
N SER A 187 -4.23 3.73 -4.32
CA SER A 187 -2.80 3.54 -4.12
C SER A 187 -2.35 3.79 -2.68
N PRO A 188 -1.27 3.18 -2.22
CA PRO A 188 -0.67 3.49 -0.93
C PRO A 188 -0.32 4.98 -0.81
N GLY A 189 -0.51 5.57 0.38
CA GLY A 189 -0.13 6.98 0.61
C GLY A 189 -1.17 8.04 0.27
N THR A 190 -2.35 7.66 -0.30
CA THR A 190 -3.43 8.58 -0.69
C THR A 190 -4.32 9.07 0.45
N GLY A 191 -4.01 8.75 1.71
CA GLY A 191 -4.70 9.29 2.89
C GLY A 191 -5.83 8.41 3.45
N LYS A 192 -5.99 7.14 3.03
CA LYS A 192 -7.03 6.20 3.52
C LYS A 192 -7.10 6.11 5.04
N SER A 193 -5.97 5.82 5.70
CA SER A 193 -5.90 5.70 7.17
C SER A 193 -6.20 7.02 7.89
N MET A 194 -5.82 8.15 7.29
CA MET A 194 -6.12 9.49 7.84
C MET A 194 -7.61 9.78 7.80
N LEU A 195 -8.29 9.47 6.69
CA LEU A 195 -9.74 9.61 6.57
C LEU A 195 -10.49 8.68 7.53
N ALA A 196 -10.02 7.44 7.71
CA ALA A 196 -10.59 6.50 8.68
C ALA A 196 -10.46 7.03 10.12
N LYS A 197 -9.30 7.57 10.48
CA LYS A 197 -9.09 8.21 11.78
C LYS A 197 -9.90 9.49 11.94
N ALA A 198 -10.02 10.30 10.88
CA ALA A 198 -10.87 11.49 10.88
C ALA A 198 -12.34 11.14 11.13
N MET A 199 -12.81 9.98 10.64
CA MET A 199 -14.17 9.52 10.88
C MET A 199 -14.48 9.33 12.37
N SER A 200 -13.54 8.82 13.17
CA SER A 200 -13.75 8.67 14.61
C SER A 200 -13.95 10.01 15.35
N GLN A 201 -13.33 11.09 14.87
CA GLN A 201 -13.54 12.43 15.42
C GLN A 201 -14.93 13.01 15.11
N LEU A 202 -15.63 12.47 14.11
CA LEU A 202 -16.97 12.90 13.70
C LEU A 202 -18.10 12.17 14.44
N LEU A 203 -17.78 11.11 15.19
CA LEU A 203 -18.75 10.30 15.91
C LEU A 203 -19.02 10.91 17.32
N PRO A 204 -20.26 10.77 17.83
CA PRO A 204 -20.62 11.27 19.17
C PRO A 204 -19.89 10.44 20.24
N LYS A 205 -19.31 11.13 21.23
CA LYS A 205 -18.63 10.48 22.36
C LYS A 205 -19.58 10.14 23.51
N GLU A 206 -20.77 10.71 23.53
CA GLU A 206 -21.79 10.51 24.56
C GLU A 206 -22.34 9.07 24.57
N ASP A 207 -22.21 8.35 23.45
CA ASP A 207 -22.67 6.96 23.29
C ASP A 207 -21.63 5.93 23.74
N LEU A 208 -20.44 6.35 24.21
CA LEU A 208 -19.37 5.44 24.60
C LEU A 208 -19.72 4.61 25.83
N GLN A 209 -19.33 3.36 25.84
CA GLN A 209 -19.65 2.36 26.85
C GLN A 209 -18.39 1.66 27.32
N ASP A 210 -18.29 1.42 28.63
CA ASP A 210 -17.36 0.47 29.22
C ASP A 210 -18.01 -0.92 29.26
N VAL A 211 -17.22 -1.96 29.06
CA VAL A 211 -17.67 -3.36 29.10
C VAL A 211 -17.01 -4.08 30.27
N LEU A 212 -17.82 -4.68 31.13
CA LEU A 212 -17.39 -5.44 32.30
C LEU A 212 -17.76 -6.92 32.13
N VAL A 213 -16.84 -7.79 32.51
CA VAL A 213 -17.07 -9.25 32.55
C VAL A 213 -17.10 -9.72 34.00
N TYR A 214 -18.17 -10.36 34.37
CA TYR A 214 -18.43 -10.86 35.73
C TYR A 214 -18.30 -12.36 35.78
N HIS A 215 -17.91 -12.87 36.94
CA HIS A 215 -18.02 -14.27 37.22
C HIS A 215 -19.48 -14.74 37.16
N ASN A 216 -19.73 -15.83 36.46
CA ASN A 216 -21.04 -16.50 36.44
C ASN A 216 -21.03 -17.61 37.46
N PRO A 217 -21.83 -17.51 38.54
CA PRO A 217 -21.90 -18.57 39.56
C PRO A 217 -22.62 -19.85 39.08
N ASP A 218 -23.42 -19.75 38.02
CA ASP A 218 -24.20 -20.87 37.47
C ASP A 218 -23.35 -21.72 36.51
N ASP A 219 -22.50 -21.06 35.69
CA ASP A 219 -21.52 -21.73 34.82
C ASP A 219 -20.21 -20.92 34.78
N GLY A 220 -19.16 -21.47 35.35
CA GLY A 220 -17.82 -20.83 35.37
C GLY A 220 -17.20 -20.66 33.99
N ASN A 221 -17.68 -21.38 32.96
CA ASN A 221 -17.17 -21.28 31.58
C ASN A 221 -17.93 -20.27 30.72
N GLU A 222 -19.05 -19.72 31.24
CA GLU A 222 -19.85 -18.71 30.55
C GLU A 222 -19.89 -17.40 31.36
N PRO A 223 -18.81 -16.58 31.37
CA PRO A 223 -18.77 -15.30 32.05
C PRO A 223 -19.86 -14.34 31.57
N LYS A 224 -20.51 -13.63 32.51
CA LYS A 224 -21.56 -12.66 32.21
C LYS A 224 -21.01 -11.31 31.79
N VAL A 225 -21.63 -10.68 30.79
CA VAL A 225 -21.22 -9.40 30.25
C VAL A 225 -22.20 -8.28 30.63
N ARG A 226 -21.70 -7.15 31.05
CA ARG A 226 -22.50 -5.94 31.36
C ARG A 226 -21.86 -4.70 30.76
N THR A 227 -22.68 -3.86 30.16
CA THR A 227 -22.30 -2.56 29.62
C THR A 227 -22.74 -1.43 30.56
N VAL A 228 -21.88 -0.44 30.70
CA VAL A 228 -22.16 0.79 31.46
C VAL A 228 -21.65 1.99 30.68
N PRO A 229 -22.17 3.21 30.91
CA PRO A 229 -21.61 4.40 30.30
C PRO A 229 -20.11 4.55 30.59
N ALA A 230 -19.35 5.11 29.64
CA ALA A 230 -17.92 5.31 29.77
C ALA A 230 -17.51 6.03 31.06
N GLY A 231 -16.46 5.55 31.70
CA GLY A 231 -15.93 6.03 32.98
C GLY A 231 -16.64 5.48 34.21
N LYS A 232 -17.76 4.76 34.08
CA LYS A 232 -18.40 4.07 35.21
C LYS A 232 -17.82 2.69 35.47
N GLY A 233 -17.27 2.05 34.45
CA GLY A 233 -16.65 0.73 34.57
C GLY A 233 -15.51 0.72 35.57
N GLU A 234 -14.61 1.69 35.49
CA GLU A 234 -13.47 1.85 36.40
C GLU A 234 -13.93 2.11 37.85
N GLN A 235 -14.94 2.96 38.04
CA GLN A 235 -15.52 3.23 39.35
C GLN A 235 -16.14 1.97 39.98
N ILE A 236 -16.81 1.15 39.20
CA ILE A 236 -17.40 -0.11 39.63
C ILE A 236 -16.31 -1.10 40.06
N VAL A 237 -15.26 -1.25 39.25
CA VAL A 237 -14.12 -2.12 39.57
C VAL A 237 -13.44 -1.67 40.86
N ASP A 238 -13.22 -0.37 41.02
CA ASP A 238 -12.57 0.18 42.22
C ASP A 238 -13.46 0.02 43.46
N ALA A 239 -14.79 0.19 43.35
CA ALA A 239 -15.70 -0.07 44.43
C ALA A 239 -15.64 -1.56 44.86
N HIS A 240 -15.64 -2.51 43.93
CA HIS A 240 -15.49 -3.94 44.23
C HIS A 240 -14.13 -4.26 44.86
N LYS A 241 -13.03 -3.64 44.38
CA LYS A 241 -11.70 -3.76 45.01
C LYS A 241 -11.70 -3.27 46.46
N GLU A 242 -12.34 -2.11 46.73
CA GLU A 242 -12.45 -1.57 48.10
C GLU A 242 -13.27 -2.47 48.99
N GLU A 243 -14.40 -3.03 48.51
CA GLU A 243 -15.22 -3.98 49.26
C GLU A 243 -14.44 -5.26 49.55
N ALA A 244 -13.69 -5.78 48.56
CA ALA A 244 -12.83 -6.93 48.75
C ALA A 244 -11.73 -6.66 49.80
N ARG A 245 -11.11 -5.47 49.77
CA ARG A 245 -10.11 -5.05 50.76
C ARG A 245 -10.72 -4.95 52.17
N LYS A 246 -11.89 -4.32 52.33
CA LYS A 246 -12.62 -4.23 53.59
C LYS A 246 -12.99 -5.61 54.12
N ARG A 247 -13.48 -6.50 53.27
CA ARG A 247 -13.80 -7.88 53.63
C ARG A 247 -12.58 -8.70 54.06
N ASN A 248 -11.47 -8.53 53.38
CA ASN A 248 -10.20 -9.18 53.71
C ASN A 248 -9.61 -8.64 55.04
N GLN A 249 -9.70 -7.31 55.27
CA GLN A 249 -9.32 -6.70 56.56
C GLN A 249 -10.19 -7.24 57.70
N MET A 250 -11.51 -7.30 57.54
CA MET A 250 -12.42 -7.83 58.54
C MET A 250 -12.15 -9.33 58.80
N ARG A 251 -11.89 -10.11 57.78
CA ARG A 251 -11.50 -11.53 57.92
C ARG A 251 -10.16 -11.66 58.68
N SER A 252 -9.17 -10.87 58.35
CA SER A 252 -7.89 -10.83 59.05
C SER A 252 -8.05 -10.45 60.52
N PHE A 253 -8.86 -9.42 60.80
CA PHE A 253 -9.16 -9.01 62.15
C PHE A 253 -9.86 -10.14 62.95
N LEU A 254 -10.85 -10.77 62.36
CA LEU A 254 -11.56 -11.90 62.93
C LEU A 254 -10.63 -13.08 63.18
N MET A 255 -9.74 -13.38 62.27
CA MET A 255 -8.69 -14.41 62.41
C MET A 255 -7.80 -14.14 63.62
N TRP A 256 -7.29 -12.87 63.78
CA TRP A 256 -6.46 -12.53 64.92
C TRP A 256 -7.21 -12.61 66.25
N ILE A 257 -8.51 -12.29 66.29
CA ILE A 257 -9.35 -12.49 67.49
C ILE A 257 -9.47 -13.98 67.83
N ILE A 258 -9.75 -14.83 66.81
CA ILE A 258 -9.87 -16.30 67.03
C ILE A 258 -8.54 -16.86 67.55
N ILE A 259 -7.40 -16.46 66.92
CA ILE A 259 -6.08 -16.88 67.33
C ILE A 259 -5.80 -16.42 68.80
N ALA A 260 -6.15 -15.18 69.17
CA ALA A 260 -5.94 -14.70 70.50
C ALA A 260 -6.79 -15.44 71.53
N ILE A 261 -8.03 -15.80 71.19
CA ILE A 261 -8.93 -16.63 72.04
C ILE A 261 -8.33 -18.04 72.24
N VAL A 262 -7.85 -18.66 71.19
CA VAL A 262 -7.26 -20.01 71.23
C VAL A 262 -5.99 -20.04 72.06
N ILE A 263 -5.11 -19.06 71.89
CA ILE A 263 -3.89 -18.93 72.68
C ILE A 263 -4.25 -18.65 74.16
N GLY A 264 -5.21 -17.73 74.42
CA GLY A 264 -5.71 -17.43 75.76
C GLY A 264 -6.30 -18.67 76.47
N TYR A 265 -7.13 -19.44 75.80
CA TYR A 265 -7.69 -20.68 76.27
C TYR A 265 -6.59 -21.72 76.60
N ALA A 266 -5.62 -21.88 75.72
CA ALA A 266 -4.48 -22.78 75.91
C ALA A 266 -3.61 -22.41 77.11
N LEU A 267 -3.44 -21.14 77.39
CA LEU A 267 -2.68 -20.59 78.54
C LEU A 267 -3.43 -20.80 79.88
N PHE A 268 -4.75 -20.53 79.92
CA PHE A 268 -5.50 -20.48 81.13
C PHE A 268 -6.18 -21.85 81.55
N PHE A 269 -6.47 -22.69 80.57
CA PHE A 269 -7.26 -23.90 80.78
C PHE A 269 -6.58 -25.22 80.41
N ALA A 270 -5.62 -25.19 79.43
CA ALA A 270 -5.01 -26.42 78.92
C ALA A 270 -3.59 -26.64 79.40
N GLU A 271 -3.00 -25.72 80.17
CA GLU A 271 -1.60 -25.69 80.68
C GLU A 271 -0.52 -26.10 79.64
N SER A 272 -0.84 -25.99 78.33
CA SER A 272 0.02 -26.39 77.23
C SER A 272 0.06 -25.30 76.13
N LEU A 273 1.02 -24.38 76.26
CA LEU A 273 1.24 -23.31 75.32
C LEU A 273 1.58 -23.84 73.91
N LEU A 274 2.21 -24.96 73.81
CA LEU A 274 2.63 -25.60 72.57
C LEU A 274 1.43 -26.04 71.71
N LEU A 275 0.42 -26.57 72.35
CA LEU A 275 -0.85 -27.00 71.71
C LEU A 275 -1.63 -25.79 71.19
N GLY A 276 -1.61 -24.69 71.93
CA GLY A 276 -2.21 -23.40 71.51
C GLY A 276 -1.55 -22.78 70.29
N ILE A 277 -0.22 -22.80 70.21
CA ILE A 277 0.53 -22.32 69.04
C ILE A 277 0.28 -23.18 67.82
N LEU A 278 0.20 -24.53 67.99
CA LEU A 278 -0.07 -25.44 66.87
C LEU A 278 -1.47 -25.25 66.32
N ALA A 279 -2.49 -25.12 67.23
CA ALA A 279 -3.86 -24.80 66.82
C ALA A 279 -3.99 -23.43 66.13
N ALA A 280 -3.31 -22.41 66.66
CA ALA A 280 -3.23 -21.08 66.03
C ALA A 280 -2.60 -21.14 64.62
N GLY A 281 -1.56 -21.94 64.44
CA GLY A 281 -0.93 -22.18 63.15
C GLY A 281 -1.87 -22.85 62.14
N ILE A 282 -2.66 -23.83 62.59
CA ILE A 282 -3.66 -24.50 61.73
C ILE A 282 -4.78 -23.52 61.35
N ILE A 283 -5.26 -22.70 62.29
CA ILE A 283 -6.27 -21.67 62.02
C ILE A 283 -5.73 -20.64 61.07
N TYR A 284 -4.49 -20.17 61.28
CA TYR A 284 -3.84 -19.24 60.35
C TYR A 284 -3.75 -19.81 58.92
N LEU A 285 -3.32 -21.03 58.78
CA LEU A 285 -3.27 -21.71 57.48
C LEU A 285 -4.65 -21.85 56.85
N ALA A 286 -5.67 -22.28 57.63
CA ALA A 286 -7.04 -22.43 57.16
C ALA A 286 -7.63 -21.10 56.65
N PHE A 287 -7.42 -20.00 57.42
CA PHE A 287 -7.83 -18.65 56.97
C PHE A 287 -7.04 -18.16 55.77
N ARG A 288 -5.74 -18.42 55.68
CA ARG A 288 -4.89 -18.07 54.56
C ARG A 288 -5.29 -18.80 53.27
N TYR A 289 -5.65 -20.08 53.37
CA TYR A 289 -6.17 -20.86 52.25
C TYR A 289 -7.60 -20.44 51.85
N GLY A 290 -8.47 -20.15 52.83
CA GLY A 290 -9.83 -19.69 52.58
C GLY A 290 -9.96 -18.24 52.11
N ALA A 291 -8.91 -17.40 52.28
CA ALA A 291 -8.92 -16.02 51.83
C ALA A 291 -8.74 -15.84 50.31
N ARG A 292 -8.22 -16.86 49.64
CA ARG A 292 -7.90 -16.79 48.23
C ARG A 292 -9.10 -16.75 47.28
N GLY A 293 -10.29 -17.16 47.74
CA GLY A 293 -11.54 -17.09 46.94
C GLY A 293 -12.22 -15.72 46.91
N SER A 294 -11.67 -14.69 47.59
CA SER A 294 -12.33 -13.37 47.67
C SER A 294 -12.03 -12.45 46.48
N ASP A 295 -10.93 -12.66 45.81
CA ASP A 295 -10.52 -11.86 44.66
C ASP A 295 -11.24 -12.30 43.36
N SER A 296 -11.82 -13.52 43.35
CA SER A 296 -12.55 -14.07 42.22
C SER A 296 -13.92 -13.41 41.92
N MET A 297 -14.32 -12.41 42.71
CA MET A 297 -15.58 -11.67 42.51
C MET A 297 -15.42 -10.25 41.97
N ILE A 298 -14.19 -9.82 41.69
CA ILE A 298 -13.94 -8.49 41.08
C ILE A 298 -14.21 -8.64 39.60
N PRO A 299 -15.07 -7.79 39.00
CA PRO A 299 -15.31 -7.87 37.55
C PRO A 299 -14.07 -7.41 36.76
N ASN A 300 -13.82 -8.09 35.65
CA ASN A 300 -12.80 -7.68 34.70
C ASN A 300 -13.32 -6.52 33.81
N LEU A 301 -12.59 -5.41 33.75
CA LEU A 301 -12.90 -4.29 32.85
C LEU A 301 -12.33 -4.62 31.47
N LEU A 302 -13.16 -5.21 30.62
CA LEU A 302 -12.80 -5.72 29.31
C LEU A 302 -12.50 -4.60 28.30
N VAL A 303 -13.37 -3.56 28.30
CA VAL A 303 -13.23 -2.36 27.45
C VAL A 303 -13.38 -1.13 28.34
N ASN A 304 -12.41 -0.22 28.27
CA ASN A 304 -12.38 1.02 29.03
C ASN A 304 -12.27 2.22 28.10
N HIS A 305 -13.28 3.07 28.06
CA HIS A 305 -13.32 4.30 27.30
C HIS A 305 -13.29 5.56 28.17
N SER A 306 -12.92 5.43 29.46
CA SER A 306 -12.96 6.55 30.44
C SER A 306 -12.09 7.75 30.09
N SER A 307 -10.96 7.52 29.42
CA SER A 307 -9.99 8.55 29.05
C SER A 307 -10.12 9.07 27.61
N GLN A 308 -11.04 8.54 26.83
CA GLN A 308 -11.16 8.90 25.42
C GLN A 308 -11.88 10.23 25.22
N GLN A 309 -11.29 11.12 24.42
CA GLN A 309 -11.86 12.41 24.03
C GLN A 309 -12.71 12.32 22.75
N THR A 310 -12.46 11.31 21.91
CA THR A 310 -13.17 11.00 20.67
C THR A 310 -13.67 9.57 20.69
N ALA A 311 -14.53 9.20 19.76
CA ALA A 311 -14.90 7.81 19.57
C ALA A 311 -13.66 6.93 19.28
N PRO A 312 -13.63 5.67 19.74
CA PRO A 312 -12.47 4.81 19.57
C PRO A 312 -12.15 4.59 18.09
N PHE A 313 -10.85 4.59 17.79
CA PHE A 313 -10.30 4.21 16.50
C PHE A 313 -9.36 3.03 16.75
N GLU A 314 -9.77 1.85 16.28
CA GLU A 314 -9.00 0.62 16.41
C GLU A 314 -8.47 0.21 15.04
N ASP A 315 -7.16 0.20 14.92
CA ASP A 315 -6.46 -0.31 13.75
C ASP A 315 -6.19 -1.80 13.93
N ALA A 316 -6.85 -2.61 13.12
CA ALA A 316 -6.72 -4.06 13.14
C ALA A 316 -6.07 -4.62 11.86
N THR A 317 -5.28 -3.80 11.18
CA THR A 317 -4.52 -4.19 9.99
C THR A 317 -3.58 -5.36 10.31
N GLY A 318 -3.67 -6.44 9.54
CA GLY A 318 -2.85 -7.64 9.75
C GLY A 318 -3.12 -8.39 11.06
N ALA A 319 -4.21 -8.09 11.77
CA ALA A 319 -4.52 -8.73 13.04
C ALA A 319 -4.87 -10.22 12.85
N HIS A 320 -4.22 -11.08 13.63
CA HIS A 320 -4.64 -12.47 13.73
C HIS A 320 -6.00 -12.60 14.44
N ALA A 321 -6.66 -13.75 14.26
CA ALA A 321 -8.03 -13.96 14.73
C ALA A 321 -8.26 -13.62 16.22
N GLY A 322 -7.32 -13.96 17.13
CA GLY A 322 -7.44 -13.64 18.55
C GLY A 322 -7.36 -12.14 18.83
N ALA A 323 -6.46 -11.41 18.16
CA ALA A 323 -6.36 -9.96 18.29
C ALA A 323 -7.57 -9.22 17.72
N LEU A 324 -8.16 -9.76 16.64
CA LEU A 324 -9.35 -9.17 16.00
C LEU A 324 -10.62 -9.47 16.80
N LEU A 325 -10.85 -10.74 17.16
CA LEU A 325 -12.12 -11.26 17.67
C LEU A 325 -12.15 -11.46 19.18
N GLY A 326 -11.02 -11.24 19.87
CA GLY A 326 -10.85 -11.55 21.27
C GLY A 326 -10.43 -12.99 21.52
N ASP A 327 -9.87 -13.23 22.70
CA ASP A 327 -9.38 -14.53 23.11
C ASP A 327 -9.55 -14.74 24.63
N VAL A 328 -9.34 -15.95 25.09
CA VAL A 328 -9.28 -16.29 26.51
C VAL A 328 -7.87 -16.79 26.82
N ARG A 329 -7.13 -16.05 27.64
CA ARG A 329 -5.76 -16.42 28.01
C ARG A 329 -5.68 -17.83 28.59
N HIS A 330 -4.69 -18.56 28.18
CA HIS A 330 -4.38 -19.85 28.77
C HIS A 330 -3.87 -19.66 30.22
N ASP A 331 -4.39 -20.49 31.16
CA ASP A 331 -3.91 -20.48 32.55
C ASP A 331 -2.64 -21.34 32.68
N PRO A 332 -1.46 -20.74 32.90
CA PRO A 332 -0.23 -21.50 33.05
C PRO A 332 -0.15 -22.32 34.30
N PHE A 333 -1.08 -22.13 35.27
CA PHE A 333 -1.11 -22.81 36.56
C PHE A 333 -2.01 -24.05 36.65
N GLN A 334 -2.57 -24.54 35.55
CA GLN A 334 -3.39 -25.75 35.52
C GLN A 334 -2.68 -26.97 36.14
N SER A 335 -1.35 -26.97 36.23
CA SER A 335 -0.55 -28.01 36.88
C SER A 335 -0.32 -27.78 38.38
N GLY A 336 -0.76 -26.66 38.97
CA GLY A 336 -0.46 -26.28 40.37
C GLY A 336 -1.65 -26.17 41.33
N GLY A 337 -2.85 -26.42 40.86
CA GLY A 337 -4.04 -26.58 41.75
C GLY A 337 -4.77 -25.28 42.10
N MET A 338 -4.54 -24.15 41.42
CA MET A 338 -5.41 -22.96 41.52
C MET A 338 -5.62 -22.37 40.13
N GLU A 339 -6.80 -22.52 39.63
CA GLU A 339 -7.24 -22.01 38.35
C GLU A 339 -7.62 -20.53 38.50
N THR A 340 -7.11 -19.70 37.56
CA THR A 340 -7.55 -18.31 37.42
C THR A 340 -8.99 -18.31 36.90
N PRO A 341 -9.92 -17.55 37.50
CA PRO A 341 -11.31 -17.51 37.05
C PRO A 341 -11.40 -17.13 35.58
N SER A 342 -12.32 -17.74 34.85
CA SER A 342 -12.47 -17.55 33.39
C SER A 342 -12.72 -16.10 33.00
N HIS A 343 -13.50 -15.33 33.78
CA HIS A 343 -13.79 -13.92 33.52
C HIS A 343 -12.55 -13.01 33.58
N ASP A 344 -11.51 -13.37 34.35
CA ASP A 344 -10.25 -12.63 34.45
C ASP A 344 -9.31 -12.92 33.27
N ARG A 345 -9.56 -14.04 32.56
CA ARG A 345 -8.75 -14.49 31.43
C ARG A 345 -9.26 -13.98 30.08
N VAL A 346 -10.45 -13.38 30.03
CA VAL A 346 -11.05 -12.86 28.80
C VAL A 346 -10.33 -11.59 28.35
N GLU A 347 -9.94 -11.54 27.08
CA GLU A 347 -9.33 -10.39 26.42
C GLU A 347 -10.18 -9.88 25.27
N ALA A 348 -10.38 -8.56 25.23
CA ALA A 348 -11.11 -7.92 24.14
C ALA A 348 -10.31 -7.92 22.84
N GLY A 349 -10.93 -8.35 21.75
CA GLY A 349 -10.41 -8.12 20.41
C GLY A 349 -10.70 -6.71 19.91
N ALA A 350 -10.10 -6.36 18.77
CA ALA A 350 -10.27 -5.05 18.14
C ALA A 350 -11.74 -4.71 17.87
N ILE A 351 -12.58 -5.68 17.48
CA ILE A 351 -14.02 -5.47 17.26
C ILE A 351 -14.76 -4.99 18.50
N HIS A 352 -14.36 -5.45 19.69
CA HIS A 352 -14.96 -5.07 20.97
C HIS A 352 -14.46 -3.69 21.43
N LYS A 353 -13.15 -3.42 21.24
CA LYS A 353 -12.54 -2.11 21.55
C LYS A 353 -13.07 -1.01 20.64
N ALA A 354 -13.39 -1.33 19.39
CA ALA A 354 -14.00 -0.42 18.42
C ALA A 354 -15.49 -0.12 18.69
N ASN A 355 -16.11 -0.74 19.70
CA ASN A 355 -17.54 -0.55 19.99
C ASN A 355 -17.91 0.94 20.09
N LYS A 356 -18.95 1.38 19.34
CA LYS A 356 -19.38 2.78 19.16
C LYS A 356 -18.40 3.68 18.41
N GLY A 357 -17.30 3.13 17.89
CA GLY A 357 -16.26 3.83 17.16
C GLY A 357 -16.04 3.30 15.75
N VAL A 358 -14.77 3.32 15.34
CA VAL A 358 -14.30 2.90 14.01
C VAL A 358 -13.32 1.73 14.14
N LEU A 359 -13.60 0.65 13.41
CA LEU A 359 -12.67 -0.44 13.16
C LEU A 359 -12.04 -0.20 11.78
N PHE A 360 -10.75 0.01 11.74
CA PHE A 360 -9.98 0.19 10.50
C PHE A 360 -9.23 -1.10 10.14
N LEU A 361 -9.29 -1.48 8.88
CA LEU A 361 -8.64 -2.64 8.31
C LEU A 361 -8.00 -2.23 6.99
N ASP A 362 -6.69 -1.94 7.00
CA ASP A 362 -5.94 -1.78 5.75
C ASP A 362 -5.57 -3.14 5.19
N GLU A 363 -5.41 -3.22 3.89
CA GLU A 363 -5.11 -4.46 3.18
C GLU A 363 -6.03 -5.61 3.62
N ILE A 364 -7.34 -5.40 3.51
CA ILE A 364 -8.38 -6.34 3.97
C ILE A 364 -8.19 -7.76 3.43
N ASN A 365 -7.49 -7.94 2.31
CA ASN A 365 -7.14 -9.22 1.71
C ASN A 365 -6.14 -10.05 2.53
N THR A 366 -5.38 -9.42 3.44
CA THR A 366 -4.43 -10.11 4.33
C THR A 366 -5.14 -10.86 5.46
N LEU A 367 -6.41 -10.51 5.73
CA LEU A 367 -7.22 -11.16 6.73
C LEU A 367 -7.72 -12.52 6.21
N ASP A 368 -7.49 -13.59 6.97
CA ASP A 368 -7.95 -14.93 6.57
C ASP A 368 -9.48 -15.00 6.37
N ILE A 369 -9.93 -15.86 5.47
CA ILE A 369 -11.35 -15.97 5.07
C ILE A 369 -12.27 -16.30 6.25
N ARG A 370 -11.80 -17.10 7.24
CA ARG A 370 -12.59 -17.44 8.42
C ARG A 370 -12.79 -16.23 9.33
N SER A 371 -11.76 -15.41 9.48
CA SER A 371 -11.84 -14.14 10.22
C SER A 371 -12.76 -13.14 9.52
N GLN A 372 -12.72 -13.06 8.19
CA GLN A 372 -13.67 -12.25 7.41
C GLN A 372 -15.13 -12.71 7.62
N GLN A 373 -15.39 -14.02 7.67
CA GLN A 373 -16.72 -14.56 7.93
C GLN A 373 -17.22 -14.24 9.37
N LYS A 374 -16.36 -14.38 10.37
CA LYS A 374 -16.70 -14.03 11.76
C LYS A 374 -16.92 -12.53 11.94
N LEU A 375 -16.10 -11.71 11.27
CA LEU A 375 -16.28 -10.26 11.22
C LEU A 375 -17.64 -9.86 10.61
N MET A 376 -18.05 -10.57 9.55
CA MET A 376 -19.37 -10.38 8.95
C MET A 376 -20.50 -10.71 9.95
N THR A 377 -20.35 -11.77 10.77
CA THR A 377 -21.31 -12.10 11.83
C THR A 377 -21.36 -10.98 12.88
N ALA A 378 -20.21 -10.51 13.36
CA ALA A 378 -20.14 -9.40 14.31
C ALA A 378 -20.84 -8.12 13.80
N ILE A 379 -20.66 -7.80 12.51
CA ILE A 379 -21.32 -6.67 11.85
C ILE A 379 -22.84 -6.87 11.76
N GLN A 380 -23.30 -8.12 11.58
CA GLN A 380 -24.72 -8.42 11.41
C GLN A 380 -25.48 -8.36 12.72
N GLU A 381 -24.93 -9.00 13.76
CA GLU A 381 -25.58 -9.15 15.06
C GLU A 381 -25.36 -7.91 15.96
N GLY A 382 -24.30 -7.13 15.71
CA GLY A 382 -23.89 -6.00 16.57
C GLY A 382 -23.30 -6.44 17.91
N GLU A 383 -23.10 -7.75 18.09
CA GLU A 383 -22.49 -8.37 19.27
C GLU A 383 -21.75 -9.63 18.85
N PHE A 384 -20.71 -9.98 19.59
CA PHE A 384 -19.89 -11.17 19.32
C PHE A 384 -19.31 -11.75 20.60
N SER A 385 -19.48 -13.06 20.82
CA SER A 385 -18.98 -13.76 22.01
C SER A 385 -17.51 -14.10 21.87
N ILE A 386 -16.74 -13.89 22.95
CA ILE A 386 -15.33 -14.24 22.99
C ILE A 386 -15.20 -15.71 23.39
N THR A 387 -14.52 -16.47 22.57
CA THR A 387 -14.26 -17.90 22.76
C THR A 387 -12.77 -18.18 22.83
N GLY A 388 -12.35 -19.02 23.76
CA GLY A 388 -10.96 -19.49 23.80
C GLY A 388 -10.64 -20.32 22.57
N GLN A 389 -9.60 -19.91 21.84
CA GLN A 389 -9.20 -20.54 20.57
C GLN A 389 -8.11 -21.62 20.72
N SER A 390 -7.81 -22.05 21.95
CA SER A 390 -6.78 -23.06 22.20
C SER A 390 -7.23 -24.44 21.72
N GLU A 391 -6.76 -24.84 20.54
CA GLU A 391 -6.94 -26.20 19.99
C GLU A 391 -6.27 -27.31 20.83
N ARG A 392 -5.47 -26.96 21.85
CA ARG A 392 -4.68 -27.89 22.67
C ARG A 392 -5.24 -28.18 24.06
N SER A 393 -6.31 -27.53 24.45
CA SER A 393 -6.91 -27.73 25.77
C SER A 393 -8.03 -28.76 25.68
N SER A 394 -7.84 -29.92 26.28
CA SER A 394 -8.89 -30.92 26.50
C SER A 394 -9.88 -30.53 27.63
N GLY A 395 -9.87 -29.26 28.05
CA GLY A 395 -10.78 -28.68 29.03
C GLY A 395 -11.99 -27.99 28.39
N ALA A 396 -13.01 -27.69 29.21
CA ALA A 396 -14.19 -26.98 28.74
C ALA A 396 -13.83 -25.62 28.09
N MET A 397 -14.35 -25.39 26.89
CA MET A 397 -14.16 -24.16 26.16
C MET A 397 -14.86 -23.01 26.88
N VAL A 398 -14.15 -21.95 27.22
CA VAL A 398 -14.73 -20.72 27.76
C VAL A 398 -15.40 -19.92 26.65
N HIS A 399 -16.65 -19.56 26.87
CA HIS A 399 -17.46 -18.80 25.93
C HIS A 399 -18.22 -17.71 26.69
N THR A 400 -17.99 -16.45 26.40
CA THR A 400 -18.67 -15.35 27.09
C THR A 400 -20.12 -15.18 26.63
N GLU A 401 -20.97 -14.56 27.46
CA GLU A 401 -22.17 -13.91 26.92
C GLU A 401 -21.76 -12.97 25.77
N PRO A 402 -22.68 -12.68 24.81
CA PRO A 402 -22.39 -11.77 23.71
C PRO A 402 -21.87 -10.40 24.18
N VAL A 403 -20.76 -9.96 23.60
CA VAL A 403 -20.11 -8.67 23.88
C VAL A 403 -20.46 -7.69 22.76
N PRO A 404 -20.87 -6.45 23.03
CA PRO A 404 -21.23 -5.47 22.00
C PRO A 404 -20.11 -5.18 21.02
N THR A 405 -20.47 -5.12 19.71
CA THR A 405 -19.58 -4.84 18.59
C THR A 405 -20.24 -3.88 17.59
N ASP A 406 -20.92 -2.83 18.09
CA ASP A 406 -21.54 -1.81 17.24
C ASP A 406 -20.47 -0.79 16.80
N PHE A 407 -19.73 -1.11 15.74
CA PHE A 407 -18.69 -0.27 15.16
C PHE A 407 -18.97 0.06 13.70
N ILE A 408 -18.34 1.12 13.20
CA ILE A 408 -18.28 1.41 11.78
C ILE A 408 -16.99 0.77 11.25
N MET A 409 -17.14 -0.14 10.30
CA MET A 409 -15.97 -0.71 9.61
C MET A 409 -15.53 0.21 8.49
N VAL A 410 -14.24 0.53 8.46
CA VAL A 410 -13.55 1.17 7.35
C VAL A 410 -12.52 0.19 6.83
N ALA A 411 -12.83 -0.44 5.70
CA ALA A 411 -11.92 -1.33 5.00
C ALA A 411 -11.14 -0.53 3.95
N ALA A 412 -9.84 -0.78 3.84
CA ALA A 412 -8.99 -0.14 2.86
C ALA A 412 -8.16 -1.20 2.11
N GLY A 413 -7.70 -0.83 0.91
CA GLY A 413 -6.85 -1.69 0.09
C GLY A 413 -6.53 -1.04 -1.26
N ASN A 414 -5.78 -1.78 -2.07
CA ASN A 414 -5.61 -1.51 -3.49
C ASN A 414 -6.66 -2.28 -4.31
N LEU A 415 -6.60 -2.19 -5.63
CA LEU A 415 -7.56 -2.87 -6.51
C LEU A 415 -7.48 -4.40 -6.36
N ASP A 416 -6.27 -4.95 -6.23
CA ASP A 416 -6.01 -6.39 -6.08
C ASP A 416 -6.57 -6.95 -4.76
N ALA A 417 -6.64 -6.10 -3.72
CA ALA A 417 -7.24 -6.46 -2.44
C ALA A 417 -8.73 -6.82 -2.57
N MET A 418 -9.42 -6.23 -3.57
CA MET A 418 -10.83 -6.53 -3.82
C MET A 418 -11.06 -7.92 -4.38
N GLU A 419 -10.13 -8.46 -5.18
CA GLU A 419 -10.24 -9.78 -5.78
C GLU A 419 -10.11 -10.89 -4.75
N ASN A 420 -9.27 -10.68 -3.75
CA ASN A 420 -9.01 -11.63 -2.67
C ASN A 420 -9.94 -11.46 -1.45
N MET A 421 -10.89 -10.54 -1.50
CA MET A 421 -11.86 -10.33 -0.44
C MET A 421 -13.03 -11.31 -0.55
N HIS A 422 -13.53 -11.80 0.61
CA HIS A 422 -14.70 -12.68 0.63
C HIS A 422 -15.93 -11.98 -0.01
N PRO A 423 -16.55 -12.56 -1.06
CA PRO A 423 -17.62 -11.89 -1.82
C PRO A 423 -18.82 -11.44 -0.96
N ALA A 424 -19.18 -12.22 0.08
CA ALA A 424 -20.27 -11.87 0.97
C ALA A 424 -19.95 -10.63 1.83
N LEU A 425 -18.70 -10.48 2.30
CA LEU A 425 -18.27 -9.30 3.06
C LEU A 425 -18.30 -8.04 2.18
N ARG A 426 -17.78 -8.14 0.95
CA ARG A 426 -17.85 -7.06 -0.04
C ARG A 426 -19.30 -6.67 -0.35
N SER A 427 -20.17 -7.64 -0.63
CA SER A 427 -21.59 -7.41 -0.89
C SER A 427 -22.28 -6.71 0.28
N ARG A 428 -21.88 -7.03 1.51
CA ARG A 428 -22.43 -6.41 2.73
C ARG A 428 -22.02 -4.95 2.85
N ILE A 429 -20.73 -4.65 2.63
CA ILE A 429 -20.25 -3.27 2.65
C ILE A 429 -20.95 -2.46 1.57
N LYS A 430 -20.99 -2.97 0.33
CA LYS A 430 -21.68 -2.32 -0.80
C LYS A 430 -23.17 -2.09 -0.56
N GLY A 431 -23.86 -3.05 0.06
CA GLY A 431 -25.30 -2.97 0.30
C GLY A 431 -25.69 -2.02 1.44
N TYR A 432 -24.84 -1.82 2.44
CA TYR A 432 -25.14 -1.04 3.64
C TYR A 432 -24.18 0.13 3.89
N GLY A 433 -23.22 0.37 2.99
CA GLY A 433 -22.19 1.36 3.15
C GLY A 433 -21.87 2.10 1.87
N TYR A 434 -20.61 2.54 1.77
CA TYR A 434 -20.09 3.28 0.63
C TYR A 434 -18.78 2.64 0.16
N GLU A 435 -18.63 2.54 -1.17
CA GLU A 435 -17.35 2.25 -1.82
C GLU A 435 -16.80 3.57 -2.36
N VAL A 436 -15.53 3.86 -2.13
CA VAL A 436 -14.86 5.10 -2.50
C VAL A 436 -13.54 4.76 -3.17
N TYR A 437 -13.34 5.29 -4.36
CA TYR A 437 -12.03 5.29 -5.01
C TYR A 437 -11.25 6.53 -4.56
N MET A 438 -9.98 6.33 -4.21
CA MET A 438 -9.06 7.40 -3.80
C MET A 438 -8.22 7.79 -5.00
N ASP A 439 -8.29 9.04 -5.38
CA ASP A 439 -7.56 9.56 -6.53
C ASP A 439 -6.05 9.63 -6.24
N ASP A 440 -5.23 9.31 -7.24
CA ASP A 440 -3.77 9.36 -7.16
C ASP A 440 -3.20 10.73 -7.53
N THR A 441 -3.94 11.50 -8.31
CA THR A 441 -3.56 12.84 -8.77
C THR A 441 -4.75 13.78 -8.72
N ILE A 442 -4.46 15.09 -8.70
CA ILE A 442 -5.47 16.16 -8.76
C ILE A 442 -5.00 17.28 -9.67
N GLU A 443 -5.93 18.03 -10.25
CA GLU A 443 -5.63 19.19 -11.08
C GLU A 443 -4.80 20.25 -10.32
N ASP A 444 -3.79 20.81 -10.99
CA ASP A 444 -2.88 21.81 -10.43
C ASP A 444 -3.51 23.20 -10.48
N GLU A 445 -4.37 23.47 -9.52
CA GLU A 445 -5.04 24.75 -9.33
C GLU A 445 -4.37 25.58 -8.23
N PRO A 446 -4.44 26.93 -8.27
CA PRO A 446 -3.87 27.79 -7.24
C PRO A 446 -4.37 27.48 -5.83
N GLU A 447 -5.65 27.08 -5.66
CA GLU A 447 -6.20 26.66 -4.39
C GLU A 447 -5.53 25.37 -3.89
N MET A 448 -5.23 24.46 -4.79
CA MET A 448 -4.60 23.20 -4.45
C MET A 448 -3.13 23.42 -4.04
N ARG A 449 -2.40 24.27 -4.74
CA ARG A 449 -1.01 24.65 -4.40
C ARG A 449 -0.94 25.22 -2.97
N ARG A 450 -1.89 26.09 -2.57
CA ARG A 450 -2.00 26.57 -1.18
C ARG A 450 -2.26 25.44 -0.18
N LYS A 451 -3.03 24.43 -0.55
CA LYS A 451 -3.22 23.24 0.30
C LYS A 451 -1.93 22.42 0.44
N TYR A 452 -1.07 22.38 -0.59
CA TYR A 452 0.25 21.75 -0.52
C TYR A 452 1.21 22.53 0.38
N ALA A 453 1.22 23.85 0.32
CA ALA A 453 1.97 24.66 1.28
C ALA A 453 1.53 24.36 2.73
N ARG A 454 0.20 24.26 2.96
CA ARG A 454 -0.34 23.82 4.25
C ARG A 454 0.06 22.39 4.61
N PHE A 455 0.15 21.49 3.64
CA PHE A 455 0.64 20.12 3.87
C PHE A 455 2.06 20.10 4.42
N VAL A 456 2.95 20.93 3.88
CA VAL A 456 4.32 21.06 4.40
C VAL A 456 4.28 21.55 5.86
N ALA A 457 3.48 22.58 6.18
CA ALA A 457 3.28 23.04 7.56
C ALA A 457 2.74 21.92 8.48
N GLN A 458 1.76 21.14 8.02
CA GLN A 458 1.20 20.00 8.76
C GLN A 458 2.25 18.93 9.10
N GLU A 459 3.15 18.59 8.15
CA GLU A 459 4.22 17.61 8.40
C GLU A 459 5.27 18.15 9.38
N VAL A 460 5.57 19.46 9.34
CA VAL A 460 6.46 20.13 10.30
C VAL A 460 5.87 20.11 11.71
N GLU A 461 4.61 20.54 11.89
CA GLU A 461 3.92 20.52 13.18
C GLU A 461 3.77 19.11 13.77
N LYS A 462 3.45 18.14 12.92
CA LYS A 462 3.29 16.74 13.30
C LYS A 462 4.57 16.12 13.83
N ASP A 463 5.73 16.43 13.24
CA ASP A 463 7.04 16.00 13.75
C ASP A 463 7.45 16.81 14.99
N GLY A 464 7.21 18.12 15.01
CA GLY A 464 7.48 19.04 16.10
C GLY A 464 8.97 19.31 16.38
N ARG A 465 9.86 18.86 15.52
CA ARG A 465 11.32 19.03 15.64
C ARG A 465 11.96 19.63 14.39
N LEU A 466 11.24 19.63 13.27
CA LEU A 466 11.73 20.12 12.00
C LEU A 466 11.67 21.65 11.95
N PRO A 467 12.68 22.34 11.36
CA PRO A 467 12.59 23.76 11.04
C PRO A 467 11.47 24.01 10.03
N HIS A 468 10.82 25.17 10.13
CA HIS A 468 9.84 25.62 9.14
C HIS A 468 10.51 25.85 7.78
N PHE A 469 9.74 25.71 6.70
CA PHE A 469 10.21 25.80 5.33
C PHE A 469 10.08 27.23 4.82
N THR A 470 11.07 27.70 4.07
CA THR A 470 10.99 28.97 3.32
C THR A 470 10.04 28.85 2.13
N GLU A 471 9.63 29.99 1.58
CA GLU A 471 8.78 30.07 0.38
C GLU A 471 9.36 29.22 -0.77
N GLU A 472 10.62 29.42 -1.11
CA GLU A 472 11.30 28.71 -2.21
C GLU A 472 11.44 27.20 -1.93
N ALA A 473 11.53 26.80 -0.67
CA ALA A 473 11.54 25.39 -0.29
C ALA A 473 10.18 24.74 -0.50
N VAL A 474 9.09 25.44 -0.20
CA VAL A 474 7.73 24.99 -0.44
C VAL A 474 7.45 24.88 -1.95
N GLU A 475 7.90 25.85 -2.72
CA GLU A 475 7.82 25.81 -4.19
C GLU A 475 8.49 24.56 -4.76
N GLU A 476 9.71 24.24 -4.30
CA GLU A 476 10.43 23.04 -4.73
C GLU A 476 9.68 21.74 -4.37
N VAL A 477 8.98 21.70 -3.22
CA VAL A 477 8.12 20.57 -2.86
C VAL A 477 6.91 20.46 -3.79
N ILE A 478 6.31 21.59 -4.21
CA ILE A 478 5.18 21.59 -5.15
C ILE A 478 5.65 21.17 -6.56
N LEU A 479 6.82 21.62 -7.00
CA LEU A 479 7.43 21.17 -8.26
C LEU A 479 7.66 19.66 -8.26
N GLU A 480 8.15 19.12 -7.14
CA GLU A 480 8.30 17.67 -6.99
C GLU A 480 6.94 16.95 -6.98
N ALA A 481 5.89 17.55 -6.40
CA ALA A 481 4.54 17.00 -6.46
C ALA A 481 3.98 16.96 -7.89
N ARG A 482 4.28 17.97 -8.72
CA ARG A 482 3.99 17.97 -10.18
C ARG A 482 4.72 16.83 -10.87
N ARG A 483 6.04 16.71 -10.65
CA ARG A 483 6.86 15.67 -11.26
C ARG A 483 6.36 14.26 -10.94
N ARG A 484 6.03 14.01 -9.66
CA ARG A 484 5.49 12.70 -9.21
C ARG A 484 4.08 12.41 -9.69
N ALA A 485 3.33 13.40 -10.14
CA ALA A 485 2.02 13.18 -10.74
C ALA A 485 2.12 12.44 -12.08
N GLY A 486 3.25 12.56 -12.80
CA GLY A 486 3.48 11.91 -14.09
C GLY A 486 2.50 12.36 -15.18
N ARG A 487 1.81 13.48 -14.96
CA ARG A 487 0.82 14.06 -15.87
C ARG A 487 0.83 15.59 -15.77
N LYS A 488 0.94 16.26 -16.92
CA LYS A 488 0.97 17.73 -16.99
C LYS A 488 -0.29 18.35 -16.37
N GLY A 489 -0.10 19.42 -15.59
CA GLY A 489 -1.20 20.15 -14.96
C GLY A 489 -1.85 19.40 -13.79
N HIS A 490 -1.16 18.42 -13.20
CA HIS A 490 -1.61 17.67 -12.05
C HIS A 490 -0.57 17.66 -10.94
N LEU A 491 -1.05 17.41 -9.70
CA LEU A 491 -0.26 17.20 -8.49
C LEU A 491 -0.53 15.79 -7.95
N THR A 492 0.50 15.12 -7.43
CA THR A 492 0.35 13.78 -6.84
C THR A 492 -0.39 13.81 -5.51
N LEU A 493 -1.34 12.93 -5.30
CA LEU A 493 -2.01 12.71 -4.01
C LEU A 493 -1.36 11.58 -3.18
N LYS A 494 -0.24 11.01 -3.62
CA LYS A 494 0.60 10.10 -2.83
C LYS A 494 1.41 10.87 -1.79
N LEU A 495 0.70 11.52 -0.87
CA LEU A 495 1.27 12.48 0.10
C LEU A 495 2.20 11.82 1.13
N ARG A 496 2.15 10.50 1.33
CA ARG A 496 3.09 9.79 2.21
C ARG A 496 4.54 9.95 1.75
N ASP A 497 4.76 9.82 0.44
CA ASP A 497 6.09 9.86 -0.17
C ASP A 497 6.61 11.29 -0.24
N LEU A 498 5.72 12.24 -0.55
CA LEU A 498 6.03 13.66 -0.51
C LEU A 498 6.36 14.12 0.92
N GLY A 499 5.63 13.64 1.93
CA GLY A 499 5.93 13.88 3.36
C GLY A 499 7.25 13.26 3.78
N GLY A 500 7.68 12.16 3.14
CA GLY A 500 9.02 11.59 3.28
C GLY A 500 10.10 12.59 2.89
N LEU A 501 9.95 13.23 1.73
CA LEU A 501 10.85 14.27 1.24
C LEU A 501 10.91 15.47 2.21
N VAL A 502 9.76 15.96 2.66
CA VAL A 502 9.67 17.07 3.63
C VAL A 502 10.44 16.75 4.91
N ARG A 503 10.24 15.54 5.47
CA ARG A 503 10.97 15.14 6.70
C ARG A 503 12.48 15.07 6.48
N VAL A 504 12.95 14.49 5.38
CA VAL A 504 14.38 14.39 5.08
C VAL A 504 15.00 15.78 4.88
N ALA A 505 14.30 16.70 4.19
CA ALA A 505 14.77 18.08 4.01
C ALA A 505 14.89 18.82 5.35
N GLY A 506 13.87 18.71 6.20
CA GLY A 506 13.90 19.30 7.54
C GLY A 506 14.99 18.69 8.44
N ASP A 507 15.23 17.38 8.35
CA ASP A 507 16.33 16.73 9.08
C ASP A 507 17.71 17.20 8.61
N ILE A 508 17.89 17.47 7.29
CA ILE A 508 19.12 18.07 6.76
C ILE A 508 19.34 19.47 7.33
N ALA A 509 18.32 20.33 7.26
CA ALA A 509 18.39 21.69 7.80
C ALA A 509 18.68 21.68 9.30
N ARG A 510 18.05 20.79 10.06
CA ARG A 510 18.28 20.63 11.49
C ARG A 510 19.70 20.14 11.80
N ALA A 511 20.24 19.23 11.01
CA ALA A 511 21.62 18.73 11.20
C ALA A 511 22.67 19.80 10.96
N GLU A 512 22.34 20.83 10.19
CA GLU A 512 23.18 22.00 9.93
C GLU A 512 22.86 23.20 10.85
N ASP A 513 22.02 23.01 11.87
CA ASP A 513 21.55 24.03 12.81
C ASP A 513 20.94 25.26 12.12
N LYS A 514 20.25 25.08 10.98
CA LYS A 514 19.55 26.13 10.26
C LYS A 514 18.25 26.52 10.98
N GLU A 515 17.89 27.80 10.90
CA GLU A 515 16.63 28.33 11.45
C GLU A 515 15.43 27.89 10.59
N PHE A 516 15.62 27.80 9.27
CA PHE A 516 14.60 27.41 8.29
C PHE A 516 15.17 26.38 7.32
N THR A 517 14.28 25.53 6.80
CA THR A 517 14.59 24.61 5.70
C THR A 517 14.52 25.37 4.38
N THR A 518 15.61 25.32 3.61
CA THR A 518 15.77 26.05 2.36
C THR A 518 15.55 25.17 1.13
N ARG A 519 15.45 25.79 -0.06
CA ARG A 519 15.37 25.07 -1.35
C ARG A 519 16.53 24.08 -1.53
N GLU A 520 17.76 24.46 -1.14
CA GLU A 520 18.93 23.59 -1.24
C GLU A 520 18.79 22.33 -0.41
N ASP A 521 18.14 22.42 0.77
CA ASP A 521 17.89 21.28 1.64
C ASP A 521 16.90 20.32 0.98
N VAL A 522 15.87 20.85 0.31
CA VAL A 522 14.91 20.02 -0.44
C VAL A 522 15.58 19.34 -1.63
N LEU A 523 16.41 20.05 -2.41
CA LEU A 523 17.17 19.46 -3.51
C LEU A 523 18.15 18.39 -3.02
N GLN A 524 18.80 18.62 -1.86
CA GLN A 524 19.66 17.61 -1.24
C GLN A 524 18.85 16.42 -0.74
N ALA A 525 17.65 16.64 -0.19
CA ALA A 525 16.75 15.59 0.24
C ALA A 525 16.28 14.71 -0.92
N LYS A 526 15.96 15.29 -2.08
CA LYS A 526 15.63 14.53 -3.32
C LYS A 526 16.72 13.51 -3.67
N ARG A 527 17.99 13.91 -3.54
CA ARG A 527 19.14 13.01 -3.81
C ARG A 527 19.34 11.94 -2.74
N ARG A 528 19.01 12.21 -1.47
CA ARG A 528 19.21 11.30 -0.34
C ARG A 528 18.02 10.38 -0.07
N SER A 529 16.81 10.79 -0.41
CA SER A 529 15.56 10.03 -0.17
C SER A 529 15.15 9.19 -1.38
N ARG A 530 16.11 8.78 -2.22
CA ARG A 530 15.85 7.89 -3.36
C ARG A 530 15.27 6.56 -2.90
N SER A 531 14.25 6.09 -3.61
CA SER A 531 13.68 4.76 -3.36
C SER A 531 14.72 3.65 -3.61
N ILE A 532 14.45 2.45 -3.11
CA ILE A 532 15.33 1.30 -3.35
C ILE A 532 15.38 1.02 -4.85
N GLU A 533 14.25 1.14 -5.54
CA GLU A 533 14.12 0.97 -6.99
C GLU A 533 15.01 1.96 -7.75
N GLN A 534 15.01 3.24 -7.36
CA GLN A 534 15.90 4.26 -7.93
C GLN A 534 17.38 3.93 -7.72
N GLN A 535 17.74 3.51 -6.50
CA GLN A 535 19.12 3.12 -6.20
C GLN A 535 19.54 1.87 -6.97
N LEU A 536 18.63 0.90 -7.16
CA LEU A 536 18.89 -0.29 -7.98
C LEU A 536 19.02 0.07 -9.45
N ALA A 537 18.16 0.94 -9.97
CA ALA A 537 18.24 1.43 -11.35
C ALA A 537 19.55 2.15 -11.63
N ASP A 538 19.98 3.04 -10.74
CA ASP A 538 21.26 3.75 -10.87
C ASP A 538 22.46 2.74 -10.86
N ASN A 539 22.48 1.79 -9.93
CA ASN A 539 23.48 0.71 -9.90
C ASN A 539 23.44 -0.15 -11.17
N TYR A 540 22.24 -0.40 -11.70
CA TYR A 540 22.07 -1.18 -12.94
C TYR A 540 22.64 -0.42 -14.15
N ILE A 541 22.37 0.88 -14.25
CA ILE A 541 22.92 1.76 -15.30
C ILE A 541 24.45 1.80 -15.20
N GLU A 542 24.99 2.00 -14.00
CA GLU A 542 26.45 2.07 -13.77
C GLU A 542 27.15 0.77 -14.15
N ARG A 543 26.64 -0.38 -13.69
CA ARG A 543 27.20 -1.69 -14.06
C ARG A 543 27.14 -1.97 -15.55
N ARG A 544 26.08 -1.54 -16.25
CA ARG A 544 25.98 -1.71 -17.71
C ARG A 544 26.97 -0.84 -18.46
N LYS A 545 27.28 0.36 -17.97
CA LYS A 545 28.35 1.19 -18.50
C LYS A 545 29.70 0.51 -18.33
N ASP A 546 29.98 -0.05 -17.13
CA ASP A 546 31.25 -0.72 -16.83
C ASP A 546 31.50 -1.97 -17.71
N TYR A 547 30.43 -2.67 -18.07
CA TYR A 547 30.53 -3.86 -18.94
C TYR A 547 30.34 -3.57 -20.44
N GLU A 548 30.23 -2.29 -20.84
CA GLU A 548 29.97 -1.86 -22.23
C GLU A 548 28.75 -2.56 -22.86
N LEU A 549 27.75 -2.89 -22.04
CA LEU A 549 26.55 -3.61 -22.50
C LEU A 549 25.55 -2.68 -23.19
N THR A 550 25.58 -1.40 -22.89
CA THR A 550 24.80 -0.38 -23.60
C THR A 550 25.69 0.23 -24.66
N VAL A 551 25.29 0.07 -25.91
CA VAL A 551 25.95 0.71 -27.04
C VAL A 551 25.24 2.03 -27.28
N SER A 552 26.00 3.14 -27.19
CA SER A 552 25.48 4.52 -27.37
C SER A 552 26.06 5.21 -28.62
N GLU A 553 26.93 4.53 -29.40
CA GLU A 553 27.54 5.06 -30.56
C GLU A 553 27.47 4.09 -31.76
N GLY A 554 27.43 4.65 -32.95
CA GLY A 554 27.39 3.89 -34.21
C GLY A 554 26.00 3.31 -34.53
N SER A 555 25.93 2.42 -35.49
CA SER A 555 24.69 1.82 -35.94
C SER A 555 24.80 0.28 -36.04
N VAL A 556 23.76 -0.43 -35.65
CA VAL A 556 23.74 -1.93 -35.59
C VAL A 556 22.40 -2.43 -36.12
N VAL A 557 22.45 -3.49 -36.94
CA VAL A 557 21.24 -4.15 -37.46
C VAL A 557 20.59 -4.98 -36.34
N GLY A 558 19.26 -4.88 -36.21
CA GLY A 558 18.48 -5.71 -35.30
C GLY A 558 18.65 -5.38 -33.82
N ARG A 559 19.28 -4.25 -33.44
CA ARG A 559 19.49 -3.87 -32.05
C ARG A 559 18.90 -2.49 -31.76
N VAL A 560 18.11 -2.36 -30.70
CA VAL A 560 17.44 -1.13 -30.27
C VAL A 560 17.60 -0.95 -28.76
N ASN A 561 17.85 0.28 -28.30
CA ASN A 561 17.78 0.61 -26.88
C ASN A 561 16.32 0.93 -26.49
N GLY A 562 15.65 -0.03 -25.85
CA GLY A 562 14.31 0.15 -25.30
C GLY A 562 14.36 0.79 -23.93
N LEU A 563 13.25 1.39 -23.51
CA LEU A 563 13.08 2.00 -22.20
C LEU A 563 11.99 1.29 -21.40
N ALA A 564 12.31 0.91 -20.17
CA ALA A 564 11.40 0.29 -19.24
C ALA A 564 11.37 1.05 -17.91
N VAL A 565 10.39 0.76 -17.05
CA VAL A 565 10.34 1.24 -15.67
C VAL A 565 10.67 0.11 -14.71
N MET A 566 11.32 0.44 -13.61
CA MET A 566 11.56 -0.43 -12.47
C MET A 566 10.83 0.16 -11.27
N GLY A 567 9.80 -0.52 -10.78
CA GLY A 567 8.88 0.07 -9.82
C GLY A 567 8.03 1.22 -10.41
N GLU A 568 7.66 2.18 -9.57
CA GLU A 568 6.79 3.30 -9.99
C GLU A 568 7.57 4.55 -10.44
N ASP A 569 8.82 4.73 -9.99
CA ASP A 569 9.55 6.00 -10.05
C ASP A 569 10.97 5.91 -10.64
N SER A 570 11.31 4.80 -11.29
CA SER A 570 12.63 4.59 -11.86
C SER A 570 12.58 4.09 -13.30
N GLY A 571 13.42 4.66 -14.16
CA GLY A 571 13.61 4.22 -15.53
C GLY A 571 14.88 3.40 -15.71
N ILE A 572 14.89 2.52 -16.70
CA ILE A 572 16.09 1.77 -17.14
C ILE A 572 16.14 1.68 -18.66
N VAL A 573 17.35 1.61 -19.21
CA VAL A 573 17.58 1.29 -20.61
C VAL A 573 17.75 -0.20 -20.78
N MET A 574 16.94 -0.82 -21.61
CA MET A 574 16.91 -2.26 -21.87
C MET A 574 17.10 -2.52 -23.37
N PRO A 575 18.28 -2.96 -23.81
CA PRO A 575 18.48 -3.32 -25.20
C PRO A 575 17.64 -4.53 -25.62
N VAL A 576 17.00 -4.41 -26.78
CA VAL A 576 16.28 -5.48 -27.45
C VAL A 576 17.04 -5.85 -28.71
N MET A 577 17.24 -7.14 -28.95
CA MET A 577 17.87 -7.68 -30.13
C MET A 577 16.90 -8.55 -30.90
N ALA A 578 16.90 -8.44 -32.22
CA ALA A 578 16.17 -9.27 -33.12
C ALA A 578 17.11 -9.92 -34.15
N GLU A 579 16.93 -11.20 -34.42
CA GLU A 579 17.66 -11.94 -35.42
C GLU A 579 16.65 -12.75 -36.24
N VAL A 580 16.87 -12.79 -37.55
CA VAL A 580 15.99 -13.52 -38.50
C VAL A 580 16.76 -14.67 -39.13
N THR A 581 16.25 -15.88 -38.96
CA THR A 581 16.88 -17.09 -39.44
C THR A 581 15.92 -17.89 -40.36
N PRO A 582 16.43 -18.65 -41.35
CA PRO A 582 15.58 -19.54 -42.16
C PRO A 582 14.92 -20.62 -41.28
N SER A 583 13.60 -20.77 -41.39
CA SER A 583 12.88 -21.83 -40.65
C SER A 583 12.92 -23.16 -41.40
N GLN A 584 12.90 -24.26 -40.65
CA GLN A 584 12.76 -25.63 -41.20
C GLN A 584 11.28 -26.07 -41.32
N GLY A 585 10.34 -25.20 -40.95
CA GLY A 585 8.89 -25.43 -40.93
C GLY A 585 8.14 -24.10 -41.09
N PRO A 586 6.91 -23.99 -40.62
CA PRO A 586 6.22 -22.70 -40.55
C PRO A 586 7.01 -21.74 -39.65
N GLY A 587 7.30 -20.54 -40.13
CA GLY A 587 8.05 -19.53 -39.38
C GLY A 587 7.41 -19.18 -38.03
N GLN A 588 8.23 -19.08 -37.00
CA GLN A 588 7.82 -18.81 -35.64
C GLN A 588 8.46 -17.54 -35.13
N VAL A 589 7.75 -16.86 -34.21
CA VAL A 589 8.32 -15.76 -33.42
C VAL A 589 8.68 -16.32 -32.05
N ILE A 590 9.98 -16.26 -31.72
CA ILE A 590 10.55 -16.80 -30.50
C ILE A 590 11.09 -15.67 -29.68
N ALA A 591 10.41 -15.33 -28.59
CA ALA A 591 10.85 -14.30 -27.64
C ALA A 591 11.52 -14.93 -26.42
N THR A 592 12.65 -14.36 -25.99
CA THR A 592 13.41 -14.79 -24.82
C THR A 592 13.73 -13.60 -23.89
N GLY A 593 13.82 -13.83 -22.56
CA GLY A 593 14.16 -12.80 -21.57
C GLY A 593 13.11 -12.62 -20.49
N LYS A 594 12.51 -13.70 -19.94
CA LYS A 594 11.55 -13.67 -18.84
C LYS A 594 10.38 -12.68 -19.09
N LEU A 595 9.78 -12.76 -20.26
CA LEU A 595 8.61 -12.00 -20.60
C LEU A 595 7.42 -12.46 -19.75
N GLN A 596 6.62 -11.53 -19.29
CA GLN A 596 5.31 -11.78 -18.69
C GLN A 596 4.22 -11.73 -19.78
N GLU A 597 3.00 -12.09 -19.42
CA GLU A 597 1.89 -12.34 -20.35
C GLU A 597 1.61 -11.16 -21.29
N ILE A 598 1.55 -9.92 -20.76
CA ILE A 598 1.28 -8.71 -21.57
C ILE A 598 2.41 -8.44 -22.58
N ALA A 599 3.66 -8.68 -22.19
CA ALA A 599 4.79 -8.49 -23.09
C ALA A 599 4.84 -9.58 -24.20
N GLU A 600 4.38 -10.78 -23.92
CA GLU A 600 4.22 -11.84 -24.94
C GLU A 600 3.11 -11.48 -25.93
N GLU A 601 1.99 -10.93 -25.49
CA GLU A 601 0.92 -10.41 -26.35
C GLU A 601 1.42 -9.27 -27.26
N ALA A 602 2.23 -8.36 -26.71
CA ALA A 602 2.84 -7.27 -27.47
C ALA A 602 3.70 -7.80 -28.64
N VAL A 603 4.49 -8.83 -28.39
CA VAL A 603 5.27 -9.51 -29.45
C VAL A 603 4.38 -10.12 -30.52
N GLN A 604 3.24 -10.72 -30.12
CA GLN A 604 2.28 -11.28 -31.07
C GLN A 604 1.62 -10.18 -31.93
N ASN A 605 1.25 -9.04 -31.34
CA ASN A 605 0.69 -7.90 -32.06
C ASN A 605 1.68 -7.34 -33.10
N VAL A 606 2.95 -7.19 -32.70
CA VAL A 606 4.03 -6.78 -33.60
C VAL A 606 4.18 -7.76 -34.77
N SER A 607 4.07 -9.07 -34.53
CA SER A 607 4.12 -10.08 -35.57
C SER A 607 3.04 -9.90 -36.67
N ALA A 608 1.85 -9.44 -36.27
CA ALA A 608 0.76 -9.15 -37.22
C ALA A 608 1.09 -7.92 -38.09
N ILE A 609 1.74 -6.91 -37.52
CA ILE A 609 2.20 -5.72 -38.26
C ILE A 609 3.29 -6.12 -39.24
N ILE A 610 4.28 -6.86 -38.82
CA ILE A 610 5.41 -7.31 -39.67
C ILE A 610 4.91 -8.10 -40.85
N LYS A 611 3.98 -9.07 -40.66
CA LYS A 611 3.36 -9.82 -41.74
C LYS A 611 2.64 -8.94 -42.77
N LYS A 612 2.18 -7.77 -42.40
CA LYS A 612 1.52 -6.81 -43.29
C LYS A 612 2.54 -5.96 -44.07
N PHE A 613 3.69 -5.68 -43.48
CA PHE A 613 4.69 -4.76 -44.01
C PHE A 613 5.80 -5.45 -44.84
N SER A 614 6.12 -6.68 -44.58
CA SER A 614 7.15 -7.41 -45.35
C SER A 614 6.57 -7.90 -46.67
N ASP A 615 7.24 -7.55 -47.79
CA ASP A 615 6.95 -8.09 -49.11
C ASP A 615 7.49 -9.52 -49.26
N GLU A 616 8.37 -9.94 -48.36
CA GLU A 616 8.90 -11.31 -48.35
C GLU A 616 7.97 -12.24 -47.57
N ASP A 617 7.91 -13.48 -47.97
CA ASP A 617 7.15 -14.53 -47.29
C ASP A 617 7.84 -14.87 -45.96
N ILE A 618 7.38 -14.25 -44.86
CA ILE A 618 7.88 -14.47 -43.48
C ILE A 618 7.48 -15.87 -42.98
N SER A 619 6.62 -16.59 -43.70
CA SER A 619 6.19 -17.93 -43.30
C SER A 619 7.32 -19.00 -43.31
N GLU A 620 8.45 -18.68 -43.94
CA GLU A 620 9.65 -19.52 -43.96
C GLU A 620 10.81 -18.98 -43.08
N LYS A 621 10.56 -17.97 -42.25
CA LYS A 621 11.59 -17.34 -41.39
C LYS A 621 11.21 -17.45 -39.92
N ASP A 622 12.17 -17.84 -39.07
CA ASP A 622 12.07 -17.76 -37.64
C ASP A 622 12.63 -16.41 -37.16
N ILE A 623 11.85 -15.69 -36.36
CA ILE A 623 12.20 -14.40 -35.78
C ILE A 623 12.51 -14.58 -34.31
N HIS A 624 13.78 -14.38 -33.93
CA HIS A 624 14.24 -14.46 -32.56
C HIS A 624 14.31 -13.06 -31.97
N ILE A 625 13.67 -12.85 -30.85
CA ILE A 625 13.66 -11.59 -30.10
C ILE A 625 14.24 -11.85 -28.72
N GLN A 626 15.23 -11.07 -28.32
CA GLN A 626 15.88 -11.18 -27.03
C GLN A 626 15.88 -9.85 -26.29
N PHE A 627 15.32 -9.84 -25.08
CA PHE A 627 15.50 -8.76 -24.12
C PHE A 627 16.80 -9.04 -23.33
N VAL A 628 17.82 -8.21 -23.57
CA VAL A 628 19.16 -8.49 -23.07
C VAL A 628 19.25 -8.27 -21.55
N GLN A 629 19.58 -9.35 -20.82
CA GLN A 629 19.77 -9.32 -19.35
C GLN A 629 18.58 -8.77 -18.55
N SER A 630 17.38 -9.19 -18.88
CA SER A 630 16.23 -9.00 -18.00
C SER A 630 16.34 -9.95 -16.80
N TYR A 631 16.80 -9.45 -15.64
CA TYR A 631 16.89 -10.25 -14.40
C TYR A 631 15.52 -10.40 -13.72
N GLU A 632 14.70 -9.38 -13.84
CA GLU A 632 13.30 -9.36 -13.43
C GLU A 632 12.39 -9.55 -14.65
N GLY A 633 11.16 -10.01 -14.44
CA GLY A 633 10.20 -10.17 -15.55
C GLY A 633 9.95 -8.82 -16.24
N VAL A 634 9.89 -8.84 -17.57
CA VAL A 634 9.46 -7.67 -18.35
C VAL A 634 7.96 -7.77 -18.53
N GLU A 635 7.24 -6.76 -18.06
CA GLU A 635 5.79 -6.66 -18.14
C GLU A 635 5.39 -5.36 -18.82
N GLY A 636 4.25 -5.43 -19.53
CA GLY A 636 3.69 -4.29 -20.23
C GLY A 636 4.05 -4.27 -21.73
N ASP A 637 3.21 -3.56 -22.46
CA ASP A 637 3.28 -3.44 -23.92
C ASP A 637 4.15 -2.28 -24.42
N SER A 638 4.76 -1.53 -23.50
CA SER A 638 5.53 -0.32 -23.78
C SER A 638 6.81 -0.56 -24.58
N ALA A 639 7.24 -1.82 -24.75
CA ALA A 639 8.35 -2.22 -25.57
C ALA A 639 7.95 -2.55 -27.03
N SER A 640 6.66 -2.49 -27.40
CA SER A 640 6.17 -2.88 -28.71
C SER A 640 6.84 -2.14 -29.87
N VAL A 641 7.02 -0.82 -29.73
CA VAL A 641 7.74 0.01 -30.73
C VAL A 641 9.18 -0.44 -30.87
N THR A 642 9.86 -0.72 -29.75
CA THR A 642 11.25 -1.20 -29.73
C THR A 642 11.40 -2.55 -30.42
N VAL A 643 10.50 -3.49 -30.13
CA VAL A 643 10.48 -4.81 -30.75
C VAL A 643 10.21 -4.71 -32.26
N ALA A 644 9.20 -3.91 -32.66
CA ALA A 644 8.88 -3.73 -34.07
C ALA A 644 10.06 -3.15 -34.86
N THR A 645 10.72 -2.14 -34.31
CA THR A 645 11.87 -1.49 -34.94
C THR A 645 13.05 -2.45 -35.07
N ALA A 646 13.36 -3.24 -34.03
CA ALA A 646 14.43 -4.24 -34.06
C ALA A 646 14.17 -5.32 -35.13
N VAL A 647 12.94 -5.86 -35.17
CA VAL A 647 12.58 -6.91 -36.12
C VAL A 647 12.56 -6.39 -37.55
N ILE A 648 12.05 -5.20 -37.83
CA ILE A 648 12.05 -4.60 -39.16
C ILE A 648 13.48 -4.34 -39.62
N SER A 649 14.33 -3.83 -38.77
CA SER A 649 15.76 -3.66 -39.05
C SER A 649 16.45 -4.97 -39.44
N ALA A 650 16.19 -6.05 -38.66
CA ALA A 650 16.76 -7.37 -38.93
C ALA A 650 16.22 -7.99 -40.22
N LEU A 651 14.94 -7.82 -40.56
CA LEU A 651 14.32 -8.32 -41.77
C LEU A 651 14.84 -7.64 -43.04
N GLU A 652 14.93 -6.31 -43.00
CA GLU A 652 15.33 -5.48 -44.13
C GLU A 652 16.85 -5.23 -44.17
N ASN A 653 17.58 -5.71 -43.17
CA ASN A 653 19.03 -5.55 -42.99
C ASN A 653 19.49 -4.06 -43.00
N VAL A 654 18.68 -3.17 -42.41
CA VAL A 654 18.95 -1.75 -42.28
C VAL A 654 19.38 -1.47 -40.83
N PRO A 655 20.57 -0.86 -40.61
CA PRO A 655 21.05 -0.64 -39.24
C PRO A 655 20.27 0.47 -38.51
N ILE A 656 20.30 0.43 -37.19
CA ILE A 656 19.65 1.38 -36.28
C ILE A 656 20.72 2.18 -35.56
N GLU A 657 20.54 3.49 -35.45
CA GLU A 657 21.42 4.38 -34.67
C GLU A 657 21.35 4.02 -33.18
N GLN A 658 22.52 3.87 -32.55
CA GLN A 658 22.62 3.36 -31.18
C GLN A 658 22.61 4.46 -30.12
N ASN A 659 22.70 5.71 -30.49
CA ASN A 659 22.52 6.87 -29.59
C ASN A 659 21.04 7.22 -29.34
N ILE A 660 20.12 6.41 -29.90
CA ILE A 660 18.68 6.60 -29.79
C ILE A 660 18.08 5.54 -28.84
N ALA A 661 17.19 5.97 -27.94
CA ALA A 661 16.32 5.08 -27.21
C ALA A 661 14.85 5.31 -27.59
N MET A 662 13.99 4.34 -27.31
CA MET A 662 12.57 4.49 -27.61
C MET A 662 11.66 3.74 -26.62
N THR A 663 10.44 4.25 -26.50
CA THR A 663 9.35 3.60 -25.79
C THR A 663 8.02 3.87 -26.49
N GLY A 664 7.08 2.97 -26.37
CA GLY A 664 5.74 3.15 -26.91
C GLY A 664 5.04 1.80 -27.06
N SER A 665 3.72 1.76 -26.80
CA SER A 665 2.87 0.68 -27.20
C SER A 665 2.50 0.83 -28.69
N LEU A 666 2.14 -0.28 -29.34
CA LEU A 666 1.89 -0.28 -30.76
C LEU A 666 0.55 -0.93 -31.07
N SER A 667 -0.36 -0.18 -31.72
CA SER A 667 -1.60 -0.74 -32.23
C SER A 667 -1.33 -1.72 -33.40
N VAL A 668 -2.22 -2.66 -33.65
CA VAL A 668 -2.14 -3.59 -34.81
C VAL A 668 -2.16 -2.86 -36.18
N ARG A 669 -2.35 -1.57 -36.18
CA ARG A 669 -2.32 -0.71 -37.38
C ARG A 669 -1.01 0.03 -37.58
N GLY A 670 -0.17 0.09 -36.54
CA GLY A 670 1.10 0.81 -36.53
C GLY A 670 1.02 2.17 -35.88
N ASP A 671 -0.08 2.52 -35.20
CA ASP A 671 -0.19 3.75 -34.41
C ASP A 671 0.58 3.58 -33.12
N VAL A 672 1.34 4.60 -32.72
CA VAL A 672 2.09 4.62 -31.46
C VAL A 672 1.20 5.13 -30.35
N LEU A 673 0.99 4.31 -29.32
CA LEU A 673 0.07 4.55 -28.23
C LEU A 673 0.82 5.01 -26.95
N PRO A 674 0.19 5.83 -26.10
CA PRO A 674 0.79 6.33 -24.88
C PRO A 674 1.15 5.24 -23.89
N VAL A 675 2.20 5.49 -23.09
CA VAL A 675 2.73 4.57 -22.08
C VAL A 675 2.99 5.31 -20.76
N GLY A 676 3.08 4.54 -19.64
CA GLY A 676 3.38 5.08 -18.33
C GLY A 676 4.87 5.36 -18.11
N GLY A 677 5.18 6.26 -17.14
CA GLY A 677 6.54 6.52 -16.65
C GLY A 677 7.49 7.16 -17.64
N VAL A 678 6.99 7.95 -18.60
CA VAL A 678 7.80 8.54 -19.69
C VAL A 678 8.90 9.43 -19.15
N THR A 679 8.64 10.26 -18.14
CA THR A 679 9.65 11.13 -17.50
C THR A 679 10.84 10.32 -17.01
N HIS A 680 10.62 9.27 -16.23
CA HIS A 680 11.68 8.41 -15.68
C HIS A 680 12.44 7.64 -16.77
N LYS A 681 11.75 7.24 -17.83
CA LYS A 681 12.36 6.59 -19.01
C LYS A 681 13.31 7.51 -19.73
N ILE A 682 12.95 8.80 -19.93
CA ILE A 682 13.80 9.82 -20.55
C ILE A 682 15.01 10.10 -19.67
N GLU A 683 14.82 10.29 -18.37
CA GLU A 683 15.92 10.52 -17.43
C GLU A 683 16.92 9.36 -17.41
N ALA A 684 16.44 8.11 -17.52
CA ALA A 684 17.31 6.93 -17.61
C ALA A 684 18.13 6.91 -18.92
N ALA A 685 17.55 7.32 -20.03
CA ALA A 685 18.26 7.45 -21.29
C ALA A 685 19.38 8.52 -21.21
N ALA A 686 19.07 9.70 -20.63
CA ALA A 686 20.04 10.77 -20.40
C ALA A 686 21.19 10.31 -19.47
N LYS A 687 20.85 9.68 -18.34
CA LYS A 687 21.83 9.08 -17.41
C LYS A 687 22.72 8.04 -18.09
N THR A 688 22.20 7.32 -19.06
CA THR A 688 22.95 6.29 -19.79
C THR A 688 23.89 6.91 -20.83
N GLY A 689 23.67 8.18 -21.21
CA GLY A 689 24.47 8.92 -22.20
C GLY A 689 23.96 8.71 -23.62
N LEU A 690 22.66 8.58 -23.79
CA LEU A 690 21.99 8.58 -25.10
C LEU A 690 21.56 10.00 -25.44
N ASP A 691 21.55 10.33 -26.74
CA ASP A 691 21.33 11.70 -27.22
C ASP A 691 19.84 11.95 -27.52
N THR A 692 19.10 10.91 -27.96
CA THR A 692 17.74 11.07 -28.47
C THR A 692 16.81 10.03 -27.87
N VAL A 693 15.59 10.46 -27.51
CA VAL A 693 14.51 9.55 -27.08
C VAL A 693 13.27 9.74 -27.92
N ILE A 694 12.78 8.65 -28.50
CA ILE A 694 11.52 8.59 -29.23
C ILE A 694 10.41 8.19 -28.25
N ILE A 695 9.36 9.01 -28.16
CA ILE A 695 8.22 8.81 -27.30
C ILE A 695 6.90 8.91 -28.09
N PRO A 696 5.78 8.34 -27.58
CA PRO A 696 4.46 8.61 -28.15
C PRO A 696 4.12 10.11 -28.06
N ALA A 697 3.61 10.70 -29.14
CA ALA A 697 3.22 12.12 -29.17
C ALA A 697 2.14 12.46 -28.10
N ALA A 698 1.28 11.50 -27.76
CA ALA A 698 0.30 11.67 -26.70
C ALA A 698 0.93 11.86 -25.30
N ASN A 699 2.18 11.37 -25.09
CA ASN A 699 2.92 11.56 -23.83
C ASN A 699 3.78 12.82 -23.77
N GLU A 700 3.90 13.60 -24.84
CA GLU A 700 4.68 14.83 -24.84
C GLU A 700 4.27 15.77 -23.70
N GLN A 701 2.98 15.85 -23.43
CA GLN A 701 2.44 16.64 -22.33
C GLN A 701 2.78 16.12 -20.93
N ASP A 702 3.20 14.83 -20.79
CA ASP A 702 3.48 14.20 -19.51
C ASP A 702 4.97 14.29 -19.13
N VAL A 703 5.80 14.85 -20.02
CA VAL A 703 7.25 14.95 -19.83
C VAL A 703 7.59 16.07 -18.86
N MET A 704 8.17 15.73 -17.72
CA MET A 704 8.61 16.64 -16.66
C MET A 704 10.00 16.24 -16.14
N ILE A 705 11.00 16.33 -17.00
CA ILE A 705 12.39 15.97 -16.65
C ILE A 705 13.05 17.04 -15.79
N GLU A 706 14.02 16.62 -14.96
CA GLU A 706 14.82 17.54 -14.15
C GLU A 706 15.68 18.43 -15.07
N ASP A 707 15.95 19.67 -14.61
CA ASP A 707 16.66 20.68 -15.40
C ASP A 707 18.06 20.22 -15.85
N GLU A 708 18.70 19.34 -15.06
CA GLU A 708 20.01 18.79 -15.39
C GLU A 708 20.01 17.93 -16.67
N TYR A 709 18.85 17.37 -17.09
CA TYR A 709 18.73 16.51 -18.28
C TYR A 709 18.19 17.24 -19.51
N LYS A 710 17.59 18.43 -19.37
CA LYS A 710 16.94 19.17 -20.47
C LYS A 710 17.86 19.44 -21.64
N ASP A 711 19.14 19.79 -21.33
CA ASP A 711 20.15 20.09 -22.35
C ASP A 711 20.94 18.86 -22.83
N GLN A 712 20.67 17.67 -22.24
CA GLN A 712 21.46 16.48 -22.55
C GLN A 712 20.74 15.51 -23.50
N ILE A 713 19.43 15.67 -23.72
CA ILE A 713 18.64 14.71 -24.47
C ILE A 713 17.59 15.37 -25.34
N GLU A 714 17.52 14.97 -26.59
CA GLU A 714 16.50 15.38 -27.54
C GLU A 714 15.29 14.47 -27.44
N ILE A 715 14.09 15.03 -27.37
CA ILE A 715 12.83 14.27 -27.25
C ILE A 715 12.08 14.38 -28.57
N VAL A 716 11.83 13.24 -29.21
CA VAL A 716 11.13 13.15 -30.49
C VAL A 716 9.76 12.51 -30.30
N PRO A 717 8.66 13.29 -30.31
CA PRO A 717 7.30 12.75 -30.24
C PRO A 717 6.87 12.19 -31.59
N VAL A 718 6.30 10.98 -31.60
CA VAL A 718 5.86 10.27 -32.82
C VAL A 718 4.46 9.72 -32.69
N GLN A 719 3.72 9.62 -33.81
CA GLN A 719 2.35 9.08 -33.86
C GLN A 719 2.27 7.72 -34.56
N HIS A 720 3.21 7.43 -35.46
CA HIS A 720 3.20 6.22 -36.26
C HIS A 720 4.56 5.54 -36.29
N LEU A 721 4.57 4.22 -36.46
CA LEU A 721 5.78 3.42 -36.58
C LEU A 721 6.69 3.90 -37.73
N SER A 722 6.12 4.45 -38.82
CA SER A 722 6.91 5.02 -39.91
C SER A 722 7.78 6.19 -39.51
N GLU A 723 7.30 7.03 -38.56
CA GLU A 723 8.05 8.16 -38.02
C GLU A 723 9.20 7.67 -37.11
N VAL A 724 8.93 6.59 -36.33
CA VAL A 724 9.97 5.94 -35.54
C VAL A 724 11.11 5.46 -36.41
N LEU A 725 10.80 4.78 -37.51
CA LEU A 725 11.81 4.25 -38.44
C LEU A 725 12.53 5.36 -39.19
N GLU A 726 11.85 6.47 -39.48
CA GLU A 726 12.47 7.66 -40.13
C GLU A 726 13.54 8.27 -39.23
N VAL A 727 13.37 8.27 -37.93
CA VAL A 727 14.32 8.78 -36.96
C VAL A 727 15.40 7.75 -36.61
N ALA A 728 15.01 6.50 -36.36
CA ALA A 728 15.89 5.48 -35.78
C ALA A 728 16.82 4.78 -36.78
N LEU A 729 16.44 4.65 -38.07
CA LEU A 729 17.24 3.92 -39.05
C LEU A 729 18.40 4.75 -39.62
N ALA A 730 19.55 4.10 -39.78
CA ALA A 730 20.72 4.65 -40.47
C ALA A 730 20.76 4.20 -41.95
N GLY A 731 21.37 5.01 -42.82
CA GLY A 731 21.61 4.66 -44.26
C GLY A 731 20.49 5.14 -45.17
N GLU A 732 20.67 6.34 -45.75
CA GLU A 732 19.62 7.07 -46.45
C GLU A 732 18.91 6.37 -47.63
N PRO A 733 19.52 5.65 -48.58
CA PRO A 733 18.72 5.14 -49.67
C PRO A 733 17.83 3.94 -49.28
N GLU A 734 18.27 3.07 -48.40
CA GLU A 734 17.50 1.89 -47.91
C GLU A 734 16.39 2.35 -46.94
N LYS A 735 16.69 3.28 -46.08
CA LYS A 735 15.76 3.93 -45.13
C LYS A 735 14.58 4.58 -45.85
N ASP A 736 14.86 5.48 -46.81
CA ASP A 736 13.84 6.22 -47.54
C ASP A 736 12.89 5.28 -48.28
N SER A 737 13.44 4.23 -48.91
CA SER A 737 12.64 3.22 -49.61
C SER A 737 11.69 2.45 -48.64
N LEU A 738 12.17 2.15 -47.45
CA LEU A 738 11.39 1.43 -46.44
C LEU A 738 10.29 2.30 -45.84
N VAL A 739 10.64 3.55 -45.47
CA VAL A 739 9.69 4.52 -44.90
C VAL A 739 8.60 4.89 -45.91
N ASP A 740 8.92 5.09 -47.17
CA ASP A 740 7.93 5.37 -48.22
C ASP A 740 6.98 4.20 -48.45
N ARG A 741 7.50 2.94 -48.38
CA ARG A 741 6.67 1.72 -48.46
C ARG A 741 5.69 1.69 -47.30
N LEU A 742 6.11 1.96 -46.08
CA LEU A 742 5.26 2.01 -44.89
C LEU A 742 4.21 3.09 -44.98
N LYS A 743 4.58 4.31 -45.36
CA LYS A 743 3.64 5.45 -45.56
C LYS A 743 2.60 5.13 -46.63
N SER A 744 2.95 4.42 -47.71
CA SER A 744 2.01 4.00 -48.75
C SER A 744 0.95 3.00 -48.28
N ILE A 745 1.32 2.10 -47.37
CA ILE A 745 0.41 1.08 -46.81
C ILE A 745 -0.55 1.70 -45.80
N THR A 746 -0.08 2.63 -44.96
CA THR A 746 -0.92 3.36 -44.01
C THR A 746 -1.85 4.36 -44.69
N GLY A 747 -1.38 5.07 -45.74
CA GLY A 747 -2.20 5.97 -46.55
C GLY A 747 -3.34 5.30 -47.29
N GLN A 748 -3.10 4.13 -47.88
CA GLN A 748 -4.14 3.33 -48.52
C GLN A 748 -5.23 2.81 -47.56
N ALA A 749 -4.89 2.60 -46.29
CA ALA A 749 -5.84 2.22 -45.26
C ALA A 749 -6.78 3.38 -44.88
N LEU A 750 -6.27 4.61 -44.85
CA LEU A 750 -7.07 5.82 -44.59
C LEU A 750 -8.02 6.15 -45.74
N GLU A 751 -7.56 6.06 -47.00
CA GLU A 751 -8.41 6.32 -48.19
C GLU A 751 -9.56 5.31 -48.31
N ARG A 752 -9.38 4.06 -47.91
CA ARG A 752 -10.46 3.07 -47.87
C ARG A 752 -11.52 3.35 -46.83
N GLN A 753 -11.20 4.01 -45.73
CA GLN A 753 -12.17 4.41 -44.70
C GLN A 753 -12.97 5.66 -45.13
N VAL A 754 -12.37 6.62 -45.78
CA VAL A 754 -13.04 7.84 -46.26
C VAL A 754 -13.93 7.54 -47.49
N GLY A 755 -13.58 6.56 -48.30
CA GLY A 755 -14.31 6.18 -49.52
C GLY A 755 -15.66 5.44 -49.28
N HIS A 756 -15.96 5.01 -48.07
CA HIS A 756 -17.20 4.27 -47.76
C HIS A 756 -18.33 5.11 -47.12
N SER A 757 -18.10 6.41 -46.88
CA SER A 757 -19.09 7.31 -46.30
C SER A 757 -19.86 8.19 -47.29
N GLY A 758 -19.79 7.92 -48.59
CA GLY A 758 -20.43 8.75 -49.60
C GLY A 758 -21.09 7.97 -50.71
N SER A 759 -22.32 7.52 -50.51
CA SER A 759 -23.40 7.53 -51.56
C SER A 759 -24.75 7.09 -50.96
N PRO A 760 -25.73 7.95 -50.83
CA PRO A 760 -27.13 7.53 -50.74
C PRO A 760 -27.61 7.21 -52.19
N SER A 761 -28.00 5.95 -52.39
CA SER A 761 -28.73 5.56 -53.61
C SER A 761 -30.08 6.32 -53.71
N PRO A 762 -30.43 6.81 -54.87
CA PRO A 762 -31.78 7.31 -55.10
C PRO A 762 -32.68 6.17 -55.58
N ASN A 763 -33.67 5.83 -54.73
CA ASN A 763 -35.01 5.45 -55.23
C ASN A 763 -36.00 5.43 -54.09
#